data_bb275a257071f528e5c514b0c9d4f8a0
#
_entry.id   bb275a257071f528e5c514b0c9d4f8a0
#
_cell.length_a   1.000
_cell.length_b   1.000
_cell.length_c   1.000
_cell.angle_alpha   90.00
_cell.angle_beta   90.00
_cell.angle_gamma   90.00
#
_symmetry.space_group_name_H-M   'P 1'
#
loop_
_entity.id
_entity.type
_entity.pdbx_description
1 polymer ?
#
loop_
_entity_poly.entity_id
_entity_poly.type
_entity_poly.pdbx_seq_one_letter_code
_entity_poly.pdbx_strand_id
1 'polypeptide(L)'
;MPFFKELRRRSKASFRTSDSSTDSNGTVPTAKSSSTLNSAPGSATPPSTYHANGSSYNVLGTVKSSGDTPPPVPQRPHVTVPNSNRNSMITLSPSGSNGTIRVPPPTSAYAPKITSVMDNSVVYHKVLLVNGEIGDPYQKPMDGNLTVHHDKEGQAFPPTNWPVSDSYFKALVYLSPGWNRIRFDFTSPKLSHYSTGSAPTMHTSYMMLNYLPLNSAPPLQLVILVGRDSPCTYDAVPQRMHNEGNDLSMAIKKFRMAAHLWQTFTAEQMYRHKFGRRCFRFEEEWQTGTLSMRDWEMGIMKNEARIHVVRADKTTAELQDLQYAQQHSPAAKKGELYSIAADAVKKYFNMKPGQKQHVACLLLDAHWDPEAGTIRGHAALGGTGDDLGLAIFGSHALQSYPSCIEEVVPAFMDCTRTDTKYVANDCNESGSSWEAANIGIGAHLHEVGHLFGCPHQENGVMLRDYVRLNRTFLVKEPYSTRTKSQGLKVCRQEDECGWHRLDVLRFRYHPCFRLPSDEPLPQDDSIQYFPVGNGRVICSAPSGISFIEIRTEGDELCRQWIDFTNADPRHSATPRQITVAETDIRGRLPEDKKKVKLSLTIFCGSSRSEKIEDLDDLLSKKYIVNLPHVKQAPKRDEGLTMNALNNVVGLSKSFDSRFGFRSKKLGQSQLEGSQPEELILESIHLQTKLLTSVRVYHGYALDGIEFCYEDGHSQLFGKRGGKPGGDEFVLDTRRGETILGFYVRAGLWVDGIEILTSTGRRSSVFGNATGGSG
;
A
#
# COMPACT_ATOMS: atom_id res chain seq x y z
N MET A 1 -17.98 15.77 15.98
CA MET A 1 -17.49 14.61 15.28
C MET A 1 -18.43 13.42 15.43
N PRO A 2 -19.46 13.32 14.61
CA PRO A 2 -20.38 12.17 14.62
C PRO A 2 -19.68 10.89 14.21
N PHE A 3 -18.72 10.96 13.27
CA PHE A 3 -18.02 9.82 12.66
C PHE A 3 -17.21 9.00 13.67
N PHE A 4 -16.43 9.63 14.55
CA PHE A 4 -15.67 8.91 15.58
C PHE A 4 -16.56 8.25 16.65
N LYS A 5 -17.74 8.84 16.94
CA LYS A 5 -18.73 8.21 17.83
C LYS A 5 -19.38 7.00 17.18
N GLU A 6 -19.61 7.05 15.87
CA GLU A 6 -20.19 5.95 15.10
C GLU A 6 -19.19 4.80 14.91
N LEU A 7 -17.93 5.08 14.61
CA LEU A 7 -16.86 4.08 14.59
C LEU A 7 -16.66 3.40 15.95
N ARG A 8 -16.74 4.15 17.06
CA ARG A 8 -16.72 3.57 18.41
C ARG A 8 -17.93 2.68 18.69
N ARG A 9 -19.12 2.99 18.15
CA ARG A 9 -20.30 2.13 18.25
C ARG A 9 -20.14 0.85 17.45
N ARG A 10 -19.57 0.91 16.25
CA ARG A 10 -19.38 -0.26 15.37
C ARG A 10 -18.30 -1.21 15.91
N SER A 11 -17.21 -0.73 16.46
CA SER A 11 -16.21 -1.58 17.12
C SER A 11 -16.77 -2.32 18.35
N LYS A 12 -17.71 -1.71 19.08
CA LYS A 12 -18.42 -2.38 20.20
C LYS A 12 -19.47 -3.39 19.73
N ALA A 13 -20.08 -3.19 18.55
CA ALA A 13 -21.06 -4.13 17.99
C ALA A 13 -20.40 -5.39 17.44
N SER A 14 -19.20 -5.29 16.84
CA SER A 14 -18.43 -6.43 16.34
C SER A 14 -18.02 -7.43 17.42
N PHE A 15 -17.92 -7.00 18.69
CA PHE A 15 -17.61 -7.87 19.83
C PHE A 15 -18.81 -8.66 20.39
N ARG A 16 -20.05 -8.31 19.98
CA ARG A 16 -21.26 -8.99 20.51
C ARG A 16 -21.75 -10.15 19.65
N THR A 17 -21.19 -10.38 18.47
CA THR A 17 -21.67 -11.39 17.51
C THR A 17 -20.93 -12.73 17.56
N SER A 18 -19.93 -12.91 18.42
CA SER A 18 -19.21 -14.17 18.54
C SER A 18 -19.60 -15.04 19.76
N ASP A 19 -20.51 -14.57 20.61
CA ASP A 19 -21.01 -15.35 21.76
C ASP A 19 -22.55 -15.41 21.77
N SER A 20 -23.16 -16.21 20.89
CA SER A 20 -24.51 -16.70 21.08
C SER A 20 -24.75 -17.97 20.31
N SER A 21 -24.42 -19.07 20.94
CA SER A 21 -25.15 -20.33 20.76
C SER A 21 -25.89 -20.62 22.06
N THR A 22 -27.18 -20.90 21.90
CA THR A 22 -28.17 -21.49 22.78
C THR A 22 -29.12 -20.55 23.53
N ASP A 23 -30.34 -20.81 23.18
CA ASP A 23 -31.64 -20.87 23.87
C ASP A 23 -32.63 -19.70 23.78
N SER A 24 -33.63 -20.11 23.11
CA SER A 24 -35.08 -19.85 22.99
C SER A 24 -35.82 -18.94 23.98
N ASN A 25 -36.82 -18.27 23.37
CA ASN A 25 -38.14 -17.83 23.87
C ASN A 25 -38.33 -16.42 24.42
N GLY A 26 -39.18 -15.71 23.71
CA GLY A 26 -40.20 -14.89 24.38
C GLY A 26 -40.30 -13.41 24.00
N THR A 27 -41.29 -13.12 23.17
CA THR A 27 -42.14 -11.93 23.16
C THR A 27 -41.60 -10.56 22.72
N VAL A 28 -42.19 -10.11 21.62
CA VAL A 28 -42.30 -8.71 21.11
C VAL A 28 -43.14 -7.86 22.08
N PRO A 29 -42.83 -6.59 22.24
CA PRO A 29 -43.82 -5.60 21.78
C PRO A 29 -43.26 -4.41 20.98
N THR A 30 -44.10 -4.05 20.03
CA THR A 30 -44.18 -2.83 19.21
C THR A 30 -44.37 -1.56 20.04
N ALA A 31 -43.77 -0.43 19.55
CA ALA A 31 -44.38 0.89 19.51
C ALA A 31 -43.41 1.93 18.91
N LYS A 32 -43.77 2.46 17.82
CA LYS A 32 -44.37 3.76 17.42
C LYS A 32 -43.38 4.89 17.20
N SER A 33 -43.49 5.34 15.96
CA SER A 33 -43.00 6.54 15.31
C SER A 33 -43.26 7.85 16.03
N SER A 34 -42.36 8.81 15.88
CA SER A 34 -42.74 10.18 15.61
C SER A 34 -41.60 10.95 14.91
N SER A 35 -41.98 11.54 13.80
CA SER A 35 -41.28 12.44 12.93
C SER A 35 -41.06 13.82 13.58
N THR A 36 -39.93 14.45 13.30
CA THR A 36 -39.92 15.89 12.99
C THR A 36 -38.70 16.29 12.16
N LEU A 37 -38.98 16.92 11.06
CA LEU A 37 -38.08 17.67 10.19
C LEU A 37 -37.39 18.81 10.93
N ASN A 38 -36.14 19.10 10.59
CA ASN A 38 -35.74 20.48 10.26
C ASN A 38 -34.42 20.53 9.46
N SER A 39 -34.54 21.32 8.45
CA SER A 39 -33.69 21.83 7.39
C SER A 39 -32.26 22.22 7.74
N ALA A 40 -31.39 21.99 6.75
CA ALA A 40 -30.01 22.47 6.62
C ALA A 40 -29.94 23.97 6.27
N PRO A 41 -28.78 24.59 6.47
CA PRO A 41 -28.27 25.45 5.41
C PRO A 41 -26.85 25.12 4.98
N GLY A 42 -26.61 25.37 3.69
CA GLY A 42 -25.42 25.04 2.94
C GLY A 42 -24.19 25.83 3.34
N SER A 43 -23.05 25.23 3.06
CA SER A 43 -21.75 25.89 3.12
C SER A 43 -21.21 26.11 1.71
N ALA A 44 -20.95 27.37 1.42
CA ALA A 44 -20.27 27.85 0.24
C ALA A 44 -18.74 27.74 0.41
N THR A 45 -18.09 27.26 -0.61
CA THR A 45 -16.63 27.33 -0.80
C THR A 45 -16.24 28.69 -1.36
N PRO A 46 -15.16 29.33 -0.90
CA PRO A 46 -14.65 30.55 -1.53
C PRO A 46 -13.62 30.22 -2.64
N PRO A 47 -13.54 31.06 -3.69
CA PRO A 47 -12.63 30.85 -4.80
C PRO A 47 -11.24 31.42 -4.50
N SER A 48 -10.20 30.72 -4.98
CA SER A 48 -8.82 31.20 -4.97
C SER A 48 -8.57 32.16 -6.13
N THR A 49 -8.18 33.38 -5.83
CA THR A 49 -7.65 34.36 -6.78
C THR A 49 -6.13 34.33 -6.77
N TYR A 50 -5.55 34.05 -7.94
CA TYR A 50 -4.13 34.31 -8.19
C TYR A 50 -3.98 35.69 -8.81
N HIS A 51 -3.16 36.54 -8.18
CA HIS A 51 -2.59 37.71 -8.82
C HIS A 51 -1.15 37.44 -9.21
N ALA A 52 -0.89 37.57 -10.50
CA ALA A 52 0.44 37.66 -11.06
C ALA A 52 0.92 39.13 -11.01
N ASN A 53 2.10 39.39 -10.50
CA ASN A 53 2.83 40.60 -10.76
C ASN A 53 4.23 40.25 -11.27
N GLY A 54 4.48 40.60 -12.52
CA GLY A 54 5.78 40.55 -13.14
C GLY A 54 6.65 41.76 -12.73
N SER A 55 7.92 41.55 -12.66
CA SER A 55 8.91 42.60 -12.81
C SER A 55 10.17 42.04 -13.44
N SER A 56 10.44 42.55 -14.60
CA SER A 56 11.63 42.35 -15.45
C SER A 56 12.78 43.22 -14.97
N TYR A 57 13.99 42.66 -14.89
CA TYR A 57 15.21 43.42 -15.08
C TYR A 57 16.25 42.63 -15.92
N ASN A 58 16.55 43.20 -17.06
CA ASN A 58 17.72 42.91 -17.90
C ASN A 58 18.99 43.48 -17.26
N VAL A 59 20.07 42.71 -17.19
CA VAL A 59 21.41 43.27 -17.31
C VAL A 59 22.30 42.28 -18.08
N LEU A 60 22.80 42.78 -19.23
CA LEU A 60 23.90 42.20 -20.01
C LEU A 60 25.23 42.32 -19.24
N GLY A 61 26.03 41.27 -19.33
CA GLY A 61 27.43 41.33 -18.93
C GLY A 61 28.21 40.16 -19.53
N THR A 62 28.76 40.35 -20.70
CA THR A 62 29.77 39.50 -21.35
C THR A 62 31.09 39.54 -20.58
N VAL A 63 31.63 38.37 -20.19
CA VAL A 63 33.04 38.21 -19.86
C VAL A 63 33.58 36.93 -20.51
N LYS A 64 34.78 37.14 -21.09
CA LYS A 64 35.54 36.24 -21.96
C LYS A 64 36.06 34.99 -21.26
N SER A 65 36.15 33.94 -22.04
CA SER A 65 36.84 32.69 -21.77
C SER A 65 38.31 32.87 -21.43
N SER A 66 38.76 32.21 -20.34
CA SER A 66 40.14 31.76 -20.22
C SER A 66 40.08 30.30 -19.73
N GLY A 67 40.72 29.41 -20.48
CA GLY A 67 40.76 28.00 -20.21
C GLY A 67 41.64 27.71 -19.00
N ASP A 68 41.10 26.87 -18.12
CA ASP A 68 41.87 26.17 -17.10
C ASP A 68 41.52 24.69 -17.15
N THR A 69 42.54 23.89 -17.44
CA THR A 69 42.55 22.43 -17.33
C THR A 69 42.37 22.02 -15.86
N PRO A 70 41.55 21.01 -15.57
CA PRO A 70 41.41 20.52 -14.22
C PRO A 70 42.70 19.83 -13.72
N PRO A 71 43.03 19.95 -12.43
CA PRO A 71 44.22 19.33 -11.85
C PRO A 71 44.13 17.80 -11.85
N PRO A 72 45.27 17.09 -11.94
CA PRO A 72 45.31 15.64 -12.03
C PRO A 72 44.84 15.01 -10.72
N VAL A 73 44.01 13.96 -10.84
CA VAL A 73 43.53 13.12 -9.73
C VAL A 73 44.74 12.44 -9.04
N PRO A 74 44.83 12.49 -7.70
CA PRO A 74 45.90 11.81 -6.98
C PRO A 74 45.83 10.28 -7.17
N GLN A 75 46.93 9.65 -7.58
CA GLN A 75 47.07 8.23 -7.66
C GLN A 75 47.02 7.64 -6.24
N ARG A 76 46.22 6.58 -6.04
CA ARG A 76 46.19 5.79 -4.81
C ARG A 76 47.56 5.16 -4.56
N PRO A 77 48.08 5.15 -3.32
CA PRO A 77 49.30 4.44 -2.99
C PRO A 77 49.11 2.95 -3.17
N HIS A 78 50.05 2.29 -3.85
CA HIS A 78 50.18 0.85 -3.90
C HIS A 78 50.53 0.34 -2.49
N VAL A 79 49.59 -0.31 -1.82
CA VAL A 79 49.87 -1.09 -0.61
C VAL A 79 50.21 -2.50 -1.05
N THR A 80 51.47 -2.86 -0.95
CA THR A 80 51.95 -4.24 -1.02
C THR A 80 51.53 -4.98 0.24
N VAL A 81 50.57 -5.90 0.09
CA VAL A 81 50.14 -6.80 1.17
C VAL A 81 51.07 -8.01 1.21
N PRO A 82 51.65 -8.37 2.36
CA PRO A 82 52.44 -9.59 2.48
C PRO A 82 51.53 -10.83 2.33
N ASN A 83 52.00 -11.81 1.57
CA ASN A 83 51.42 -13.13 1.45
C ASN A 83 51.30 -13.78 2.84
N SER A 84 50.11 -13.85 3.40
CA SER A 84 49.79 -14.77 4.47
C SER A 84 48.87 -15.86 3.92
N ASN A 85 49.37 -17.07 3.96
CA ASN A 85 48.61 -18.29 3.73
C ASN A 85 47.33 -18.28 4.55
N ARG A 86 46.20 -18.08 3.90
CA ARG A 86 44.88 -18.46 4.41
C ARG A 86 44.27 -19.45 3.44
N ASN A 87 44.45 -20.71 3.75
CA ASN A 87 43.58 -21.78 3.29
C ASN A 87 42.17 -21.57 3.81
N SER A 88 41.23 -21.88 2.94
CA SER A 88 39.79 -21.99 3.12
C SER A 88 38.98 -20.72 2.85
N MET A 89 38.90 -20.32 1.58
CA MET A 89 37.63 -19.87 1.00
C MET A 89 37.10 -21.04 0.16
N ILE A 90 36.04 -21.67 0.64
CA ILE A 90 35.20 -22.51 -0.21
C ILE A 90 34.46 -21.54 -1.13
N THR A 91 35.00 -21.32 -2.30
CA THR A 91 34.30 -20.75 -3.45
C THR A 91 33.28 -21.80 -3.88
N LEU A 92 32.05 -21.60 -3.50
CA LEU A 92 30.89 -22.27 -4.13
C LEU A 92 30.75 -21.73 -5.55
N SER A 93 31.38 -22.42 -6.51
CA SER A 93 31.07 -22.27 -7.92
C SER A 93 29.61 -22.67 -8.15
N PRO A 94 28.86 -21.99 -9.01
CA PRO A 94 27.53 -22.40 -9.37
C PRO A 94 27.59 -23.53 -10.41
N SER A 95 27.86 -24.75 -9.97
CA SER A 95 27.62 -25.94 -10.76
C SER A 95 26.32 -26.57 -10.26
N GLY A 96 25.36 -26.66 -11.19
CA GLY A 96 23.98 -27.09 -10.95
C GLY A 96 23.86 -28.39 -10.16
N SER A 97 23.33 -28.25 -9.00
CA SER A 97 22.42 -29.18 -8.35
C SER A 97 21.67 -28.38 -7.30
N ASN A 98 20.34 -28.42 -7.32
CA ASN A 98 19.46 -27.93 -6.27
C ASN A 98 19.73 -28.69 -4.96
N GLY A 99 20.83 -28.38 -4.30
CA GLY A 99 21.18 -28.91 -2.99
C GLY A 99 20.36 -28.21 -1.92
N THR A 100 19.17 -28.70 -1.62
CA THR A 100 18.45 -28.35 -0.39
C THR A 100 19.40 -28.67 0.80
N ILE A 101 19.70 -27.64 1.59
CA ILE A 101 20.49 -27.84 2.84
C ILE A 101 19.57 -28.65 3.77
N ARG A 102 19.96 -29.91 4.03
CA ARG A 102 19.16 -30.79 4.90
C ARG A 102 19.38 -30.42 6.35
N VAL A 103 18.29 -30.15 7.06
CA VAL A 103 18.28 -30.02 8.52
C VAL A 103 18.14 -31.38 9.18
N PRO A 104 18.65 -31.58 10.43
CA PRO A 104 18.42 -32.79 11.19
C PRO A 104 16.93 -33.07 11.36
N PRO A 105 16.51 -34.35 11.37
CA PRO A 105 15.12 -34.69 11.63
C PRO A 105 14.69 -34.26 13.05
N PRO A 106 13.38 -34.04 13.30
CA PRO A 106 12.85 -33.79 14.64
C PRO A 106 13.25 -34.89 15.63
N THR A 107 13.64 -34.52 16.84
CA THR A 107 14.17 -35.49 17.85
C THR A 107 13.06 -36.34 18.47
N SER A 108 11.81 -35.95 18.39
CA SER A 108 10.66 -36.68 18.96
C SER A 108 9.34 -36.23 18.38
N ALA A 109 8.25 -36.91 18.73
CA ALA A 109 6.88 -36.51 18.39
C ALA A 109 6.47 -35.14 18.97
N TYR A 110 7.12 -34.70 20.07
CA TYR A 110 6.87 -33.41 20.70
C TYR A 110 7.80 -32.29 20.19
N ALA A 111 8.65 -32.56 19.19
CA ALA A 111 9.45 -31.52 18.57
C ALA A 111 8.55 -30.47 17.87
N PRO A 112 8.89 -29.16 17.97
CA PRO A 112 8.10 -28.09 17.38
C PRO A 112 7.86 -28.29 15.88
N LYS A 113 6.60 -28.25 15.44
CA LYS A 113 6.19 -28.31 14.03
C LYS A 113 5.86 -26.89 13.57
N ILE A 114 6.71 -26.32 12.73
CA ILE A 114 6.50 -24.97 12.19
C ILE A 114 5.44 -25.04 11.08
N THR A 115 4.38 -24.23 11.19
CA THR A 115 3.27 -24.21 10.23
C THR A 115 3.21 -22.95 9.39
N SER A 116 3.80 -21.84 9.86
CA SER A 116 3.71 -20.54 9.20
C SER A 116 4.71 -20.34 8.06
N VAL A 117 5.85 -21.01 8.08
CA VAL A 117 6.91 -20.85 7.08
C VAL A 117 7.51 -22.22 6.72
N MET A 118 7.84 -22.41 5.45
CA MET A 118 8.45 -23.65 4.98
C MET A 118 9.98 -23.59 5.14
N ASP A 119 10.58 -24.75 5.37
CA ASP A 119 12.01 -24.91 5.37
C ASP A 119 12.63 -24.45 4.03
N ASN A 120 13.83 -23.87 4.08
CA ASN A 120 14.53 -23.29 2.93
C ASN A 120 13.82 -22.10 2.24
N SER A 121 12.83 -21.47 2.91
CA SER A 121 12.17 -20.29 2.37
C SER A 121 13.08 -19.06 2.33
N VAL A 122 12.82 -18.19 1.33
CA VAL A 122 13.41 -16.85 1.26
C VAL A 122 12.52 -15.87 1.98
N VAL A 123 13.12 -15.02 2.82
CA VAL A 123 12.47 -13.98 3.61
C VAL A 123 13.13 -12.64 3.31
N TYR A 124 12.36 -11.55 3.27
CA TYR A 124 12.84 -10.23 2.87
C TYR A 124 12.83 -9.19 3.99
N HIS A 125 12.53 -9.60 5.23
CA HIS A 125 12.50 -8.75 6.41
C HIS A 125 13.25 -9.42 7.58
N LYS A 126 13.78 -8.58 8.47
CA LYS A 126 14.76 -8.99 9.49
C LYS A 126 14.16 -9.76 10.66
N VAL A 127 12.93 -9.42 11.07
CA VAL A 127 12.20 -10.05 12.16
C VAL A 127 11.04 -10.85 11.60
N LEU A 128 11.08 -12.18 11.76
CA LEU A 128 10.08 -13.09 11.20
C LEU A 128 9.17 -13.63 12.31
N LEU A 129 7.85 -13.57 12.11
CA LEU A 129 6.90 -14.30 12.93
C LEU A 129 6.87 -15.77 12.49
N VAL A 130 7.13 -16.65 13.45
CA VAL A 130 7.01 -18.10 13.28
C VAL A 130 5.95 -18.61 14.24
N ASN A 131 5.00 -19.38 13.74
CA ASN A 131 4.03 -20.07 14.57
C ASN A 131 3.98 -21.57 14.20
N GLY A 132 3.51 -22.36 15.13
CA GLY A 132 3.46 -23.81 14.96
C GLY A 132 2.84 -24.51 16.15
N GLU A 133 2.94 -25.81 16.11
CA GLU A 133 2.29 -26.71 17.08
C GLU A 133 3.30 -27.71 17.68
N ILE A 134 2.96 -28.19 18.87
CA ILE A 134 3.72 -29.20 19.62
C ILE A 134 2.91 -30.49 19.66
N GLY A 135 3.54 -31.59 19.31
CA GLY A 135 2.90 -32.90 19.42
C GLY A 135 1.98 -33.25 18.25
N ASP A 136 1.06 -34.15 18.52
CA ASP A 136 0.04 -34.60 17.59
C ASP A 136 -1.33 -34.02 18.00
N PRO A 137 -2.22 -33.63 17.09
CA PRO A 137 -3.54 -33.12 17.40
C PRO A 137 -4.41 -34.03 18.27
N TYR A 138 -4.14 -35.35 18.27
CA TYR A 138 -4.87 -36.35 19.07
C TYR A 138 -4.34 -36.51 20.48
N GLN A 139 -3.23 -35.85 20.82
CA GLN A 139 -2.64 -35.91 22.18
C GLN A 139 -3.20 -34.81 23.06
N LYS A 140 -3.06 -35.01 24.40
CA LYS A 140 -3.46 -33.96 25.36
C LYS A 140 -2.64 -32.71 25.11
N PRO A 141 -3.28 -31.52 25.08
CA PRO A 141 -2.60 -30.24 24.89
C PRO A 141 -1.51 -30.02 25.92
N MET A 142 -0.40 -29.43 25.45
CA MET A 142 0.80 -29.18 26.24
C MET A 142 1.02 -27.68 26.42
N ASP A 143 1.31 -27.30 27.65
CA ASP A 143 1.84 -25.98 27.98
C ASP A 143 3.33 -26.13 28.28
N GLY A 144 4.12 -25.11 27.97
CA GLY A 144 5.56 -25.17 28.19
C GLY A 144 6.28 -23.92 27.68
N ASN A 145 7.56 -24.11 27.41
CA ASN A 145 8.42 -23.05 26.87
C ASN A 145 9.08 -23.51 25.58
N LEU A 146 9.07 -22.64 24.59
CA LEU A 146 9.85 -22.78 23.36
C LEU A 146 11.09 -21.89 23.44
N THR A 147 12.26 -22.49 23.34
CA THR A 147 13.52 -21.74 23.24
C THR A 147 13.98 -21.73 21.79
N VAL A 148 14.18 -20.56 21.23
CA VAL A 148 14.64 -20.35 19.85
C VAL A 148 16.13 -20.00 19.88
N HIS A 149 16.95 -20.82 19.21
CA HIS A 149 18.38 -20.60 19.05
C HIS A 149 18.68 -20.26 17.60
N HIS A 150 19.47 -19.25 17.41
CA HIS A 150 20.00 -18.87 16.11
C HIS A 150 21.45 -19.36 16.01
N ASP A 151 21.70 -20.34 15.14
CA ASP A 151 22.99 -20.96 14.94
C ASP A 151 23.61 -20.46 13.63
N LYS A 152 24.44 -19.44 13.72
CA LYS A 152 25.23 -18.93 12.61
C LYS A 152 26.70 -19.10 12.93
N GLU A 153 27.48 -19.71 12.03
CA GLU A 153 28.90 -19.95 12.20
C GLU A 153 29.65 -18.71 12.71
N GLY A 154 30.27 -18.84 13.88
CA GLY A 154 31.06 -17.79 14.52
C GLY A 154 30.27 -16.69 15.26
N GLN A 155 28.96 -16.75 15.31
CA GLN A 155 28.13 -15.80 16.07
C GLN A 155 27.02 -16.56 16.81
N ALA A 156 27.20 -16.75 18.11
CA ALA A 156 26.13 -17.24 18.96
C ALA A 156 25.17 -16.08 19.30
N PHE A 157 23.93 -16.17 18.84
CA PHE A 157 22.87 -15.30 19.33
C PHE A 157 22.33 -15.84 20.65
N PRO A 158 21.96 -14.99 21.61
CA PRO A 158 21.31 -15.47 22.82
C PRO A 158 19.98 -16.15 22.45
N PRO A 159 19.64 -17.25 23.12
CA PRO A 159 18.36 -17.89 22.91
C PRO A 159 17.23 -16.98 23.39
N THR A 160 16.12 -16.94 22.67
CA THR A 160 14.90 -16.27 23.07
C THR A 160 13.87 -17.28 23.53
N ASN A 161 13.05 -16.90 24.54
CA ASN A 161 12.06 -17.80 25.14
C ASN A 161 10.65 -17.32 24.84
N TRP A 162 9.79 -18.27 24.44
CA TRP A 162 8.42 -18.00 24.00
C TRP A 162 7.45 -18.96 24.69
N PRO A 163 6.31 -18.48 25.19
CA PRO A 163 5.34 -19.36 25.83
C PRO A 163 4.67 -20.27 24.81
N VAL A 164 4.43 -21.51 25.23
CA VAL A 164 3.57 -22.47 24.54
C VAL A 164 2.30 -22.65 25.36
N SER A 165 1.14 -22.49 24.75
CA SER A 165 -0.15 -22.67 25.38
C SER A 165 -1.02 -23.56 24.51
N ASP A 166 -1.61 -24.61 25.11
CA ASP A 166 -2.49 -25.54 24.41
C ASP A 166 -1.83 -26.15 23.15
N SER A 167 -0.55 -26.53 23.28
CA SER A 167 0.31 -27.02 22.17
C SER A 167 0.57 -26.03 21.05
N TYR A 168 0.19 -24.76 21.17
CA TYR A 168 0.39 -23.74 20.16
C TYR A 168 1.44 -22.72 20.59
N PHE A 169 2.27 -22.28 19.66
CA PHE A 169 3.29 -21.26 19.94
C PHE A 169 3.39 -20.21 18.84
N LYS A 170 3.89 -19.05 19.23
CA LYS A 170 4.32 -17.95 18.37
C LYS A 170 5.66 -17.46 18.86
N ALA A 171 6.58 -17.22 17.95
CA ALA A 171 7.91 -16.71 18.24
C ALA A 171 8.37 -15.70 17.19
N LEU A 172 9.09 -14.68 17.60
CA LEU A 172 9.82 -13.80 16.70
C LEU A 172 11.24 -14.31 16.52
N VAL A 173 11.64 -14.46 15.28
CA VAL A 173 12.98 -14.93 14.90
C VAL A 173 13.75 -13.78 14.27
N TYR A 174 14.87 -13.41 14.87
CA TYR A 174 15.78 -12.40 14.33
C TYR A 174 16.70 -13.03 13.28
N LEU A 175 16.74 -12.49 12.06
CA LEU A 175 17.49 -13.03 10.95
C LEU A 175 18.67 -12.13 10.57
N SER A 176 19.79 -12.75 10.26
CA SER A 176 20.96 -12.10 9.65
C SER A 176 20.96 -12.32 8.14
N PRO A 177 21.51 -11.40 7.32
CA PRO A 177 21.58 -11.58 5.88
C PRO A 177 22.21 -12.91 5.47
N GLY A 178 21.63 -13.58 4.47
CA GLY A 178 22.01 -14.91 3.99
C GLY A 178 21.30 -16.02 4.74
N TRP A 179 21.92 -17.22 4.72
CA TRP A 179 21.35 -18.41 5.33
C TRP A 179 21.41 -18.37 6.86
N ASN A 180 20.30 -18.74 7.50
CA ASN A 180 20.11 -18.81 8.94
C ASN A 180 19.63 -20.20 9.31
N ARG A 181 20.34 -20.88 10.20
CA ARG A 181 19.92 -22.13 10.81
C ARG A 181 19.29 -21.84 12.15
N ILE A 182 18.03 -22.15 12.29
CA ILE A 182 17.26 -21.90 13.52
C ILE A 182 16.93 -23.22 14.17
N ARG A 183 17.19 -23.34 15.48
CA ARG A 183 16.83 -24.47 16.31
C ARG A 183 15.71 -24.07 17.27
N PHE A 184 14.71 -24.91 17.37
CA PHE A 184 13.55 -24.75 18.23
C PHE A 184 13.55 -25.87 19.24
N ASP A 185 13.70 -25.55 20.52
CA ASP A 185 13.69 -26.50 21.64
C ASP A 185 12.44 -26.31 22.48
N PHE A 186 11.61 -27.35 22.58
CA PHE A 186 10.44 -27.35 23.42
C PHE A 186 10.72 -28.09 24.73
N THR A 187 10.27 -27.52 25.85
CA THR A 187 10.29 -28.13 27.16
C THR A 187 8.96 -27.95 27.86
N SER A 188 8.51 -28.97 28.60
CA SER A 188 7.28 -28.90 29.40
C SER A 188 7.45 -29.59 30.73
N PRO A 189 6.97 -29.01 31.85
CA PRO A 189 6.97 -29.69 33.16
C PRO A 189 6.20 -30.99 33.13
N LYS A 190 5.16 -31.12 32.30
CA LYS A 190 4.35 -32.32 32.14
C LYS A 190 5.12 -33.51 31.55
N LEU A 191 6.17 -33.26 30.79
CA LEU A 191 7.01 -34.30 30.16
C LEU A 191 8.21 -34.70 31.02
N SER A 192 8.61 -33.88 31.99
CA SER A 192 9.74 -34.14 32.88
C SER A 192 9.48 -35.33 33.86
N HIS A 193 8.24 -35.66 34.16
CA HIS A 193 7.84 -36.73 35.06
C HIS A 193 8.05 -38.16 34.48
N TYR A 194 8.34 -38.28 33.20
CA TYR A 194 8.57 -39.56 32.52
C TYR A 194 10.06 -39.91 32.37
N SER A 195 10.96 -38.99 32.74
CA SER A 195 12.40 -39.25 32.68
C SER A 195 12.93 -39.57 34.09
N THR A 196 13.46 -40.76 34.29
CA THR A 196 14.17 -41.19 35.52
C THR A 196 15.54 -40.53 35.67
N GLY A 197 15.88 -39.49 34.88
CA GLY A 197 17.11 -38.75 34.88
C GLY A 197 16.90 -37.24 35.14
N SER A 198 17.86 -36.60 35.70
CA SER A 198 17.84 -35.24 36.28
C SER A 198 17.74 -34.08 35.32
N ALA A 199 17.51 -34.26 34.02
CA ALA A 199 17.36 -33.16 33.05
C ALA A 199 15.99 -33.22 32.33
N PRO A 200 15.32 -32.09 32.13
CA PRO A 200 14.11 -32.05 31.31
C PRO A 200 14.42 -32.48 29.89
N THR A 201 13.62 -33.39 29.34
CA THR A 201 13.78 -33.86 27.97
C THR A 201 13.51 -32.71 27.00
N MET A 202 14.51 -32.30 26.24
CA MET A 202 14.35 -31.30 25.16
C MET A 202 13.86 -31.96 23.89
N HIS A 203 12.86 -31.35 23.29
CA HIS A 203 12.28 -31.79 22.02
C HIS A 203 12.64 -30.77 20.94
N THR A 204 13.50 -31.16 20.02
CA THR A 204 14.19 -30.22 19.12
C THR A 204 13.77 -30.43 17.67
N SER A 205 13.54 -29.30 16.97
CA SER A 205 13.46 -29.25 15.51
C SER A 205 14.37 -28.13 14.95
N TYR A 206 14.63 -28.19 13.66
CA TYR A 206 15.48 -27.23 12.97
C TYR A 206 14.78 -26.70 11.73
N MET A 207 15.19 -25.49 11.32
CA MET A 207 14.73 -24.85 10.09
C MET A 207 15.88 -24.05 9.47
N MET A 208 15.95 -24.07 8.14
CA MET A 208 16.82 -23.18 7.35
C MET A 208 16.00 -22.08 6.70
N LEU A 209 16.47 -20.84 6.82
CA LEU A 209 15.86 -19.67 6.20
C LEU A 209 16.93 -18.83 5.52
N ASN A 210 16.60 -18.28 4.36
CA ASN A 210 17.50 -17.36 3.66
C ASN A 210 16.91 -15.93 3.72
N TYR A 211 17.56 -15.04 4.48
CA TYR A 211 17.17 -13.63 4.54
C TYR A 211 17.91 -12.84 3.46
N LEU A 212 17.15 -12.31 2.49
CA LEU A 212 17.62 -11.42 1.43
C LEU A 212 17.09 -10.01 1.67
N PRO A 213 17.93 -9.08 2.18
CA PRO A 213 17.51 -7.68 2.35
C PRO A 213 17.08 -7.04 1.03
N LEU A 214 15.94 -6.33 1.05
CA LEU A 214 15.46 -5.57 -0.11
C LEU A 214 16.22 -4.25 -0.22
N ASN A 215 16.77 -3.96 -1.41
CA ASN A 215 17.51 -2.72 -1.67
C ASN A 215 16.88 -1.85 -2.77
N SER A 216 16.08 -2.45 -3.66
CA SER A 216 15.55 -1.79 -4.85
C SER A 216 14.22 -1.05 -4.64
N ALA A 217 13.39 -1.51 -3.68
CA ALA A 217 12.12 -0.85 -3.37
C ALA A 217 12.35 0.47 -2.61
N PRO A 218 11.50 1.50 -2.81
CA PRO A 218 11.53 2.70 -1.96
C PRO A 218 11.33 2.34 -0.49
N PRO A 219 12.11 2.92 0.46
CA PRO A 219 11.96 2.63 1.87
C PRO A 219 10.77 3.37 2.50
N LEU A 220 10.25 2.83 3.60
CA LEU A 220 9.52 3.60 4.60
C LEU A 220 10.55 4.27 5.50
N GLN A 221 10.62 5.60 5.46
CA GLN A 221 11.49 6.39 6.33
C GLN A 221 10.87 6.51 7.71
N LEU A 222 11.68 6.31 8.74
CA LEU A 222 11.25 6.44 10.13
C LEU A 222 11.78 7.77 10.70
N VAL A 223 10.88 8.63 11.15
CA VAL A 223 11.21 9.97 11.64
C VAL A 223 10.71 10.13 13.08
N ILE A 224 11.56 10.68 13.95
CA ILE A 224 11.16 11.27 15.22
C ILE A 224 11.20 12.79 15.03
N LEU A 225 10.04 13.43 15.13
CA LEU A 225 9.90 14.89 15.05
C LEU A 225 9.90 15.49 16.45
N VAL A 226 10.71 16.51 16.64
CA VAL A 226 10.83 17.25 17.90
C VAL A 226 10.75 18.76 17.66
N GLY A 227 10.32 19.50 18.66
CA GLY A 227 10.35 20.95 18.64
C GLY A 227 11.77 21.51 18.54
N ARG A 228 11.88 22.75 18.09
CA ARG A 228 13.17 23.43 17.94
C ARG A 228 14.00 23.44 19.22
N ASP A 229 13.35 23.56 20.33
CA ASP A 229 13.91 23.67 21.72
C ASP A 229 13.62 22.43 22.56
N SER A 230 13.16 21.32 21.95
CA SER A 230 12.80 20.11 22.66
C SER A 230 13.96 19.54 23.49
N PRO A 231 13.70 19.13 24.74
CA PRO A 231 14.65 18.36 25.54
C PRO A 231 14.83 16.91 25.02
N CYS A 232 14.05 16.50 24.02
CA CYS A 232 14.06 15.15 23.45
C CYS A 232 13.70 14.06 24.46
N THR A 233 12.72 14.31 25.29
CA THR A 233 12.14 13.34 26.24
C THR A 233 10.67 13.08 25.92
N TYR A 234 10.11 11.99 26.45
CA TYR A 234 8.70 11.64 26.29
C TYR A 234 8.05 11.32 27.64
N ASP A 235 6.73 11.37 27.72
CA ASP A 235 5.98 11.08 28.94
C ASP A 235 6.16 9.63 29.38
N ALA A 236 6.50 9.44 30.65
CA ALA A 236 6.59 8.14 31.30
C ALA A 236 6.26 8.21 32.77
N VAL A 237 5.84 7.10 33.34
CA VAL A 237 5.66 7.01 34.80
C VAL A 237 7.02 7.03 35.51
N PRO A 238 7.13 7.60 36.74
CA PRO A 238 8.40 7.79 37.43
C PRO A 238 9.25 6.53 37.55
N GLN A 239 8.63 5.37 37.75
CA GLN A 239 9.35 4.12 37.86
C GLN A 239 10.03 3.71 36.56
N ARG A 240 9.37 3.92 35.40
CA ARG A 240 9.97 3.66 34.08
C ARG A 240 11.08 4.65 33.78
N MET A 241 10.88 5.92 34.09
CA MET A 241 11.93 6.95 33.94
C MET A 241 13.19 6.57 34.73
N HIS A 242 13.03 6.03 35.95
CA HIS A 242 14.16 5.57 36.77
C HIS A 242 14.83 4.32 36.22
N ASN A 243 14.05 3.34 35.73
CA ASN A 243 14.58 2.03 35.36
C ASN A 243 15.19 2.01 33.96
N GLU A 244 14.58 2.65 32.97
CA GLU A 244 14.96 2.59 31.55
C GLU A 244 15.24 3.96 30.93
N GLY A 245 14.84 5.03 31.57
CA GLY A 245 14.90 6.39 31.04
C GLY A 245 13.74 6.69 30.09
N ASN A 246 13.66 7.97 29.68
CA ASN A 246 12.68 8.45 28.71
C ASN A 246 13.32 9.45 27.72
N ASP A 247 14.59 9.24 27.44
CA ASP A 247 15.39 10.05 26.55
C ASP A 247 15.23 9.64 25.07
N LEU A 248 15.88 10.40 24.20
CA LEU A 248 15.87 10.14 22.75
C LEU A 248 16.43 8.76 22.39
N SER A 249 17.45 8.26 23.11
CA SER A 249 18.04 6.95 22.84
C SER A 249 17.02 5.83 23.08
N MET A 250 16.27 5.91 24.19
CA MET A 250 15.21 4.95 24.49
C MET A 250 14.03 5.12 23.52
N ALA A 251 13.68 6.33 23.12
CA ALA A 251 12.65 6.59 22.13
C ALA A 251 13.00 5.95 20.78
N ILE A 252 14.25 6.06 20.33
CA ILE A 252 14.75 5.44 19.10
C ILE A 252 14.61 3.91 19.14
N LYS A 253 15.02 3.27 20.24
CA LYS A 253 14.91 1.80 20.41
C LYS A 253 13.44 1.34 20.32
N LYS A 254 12.57 1.96 21.12
CA LYS A 254 11.13 1.62 21.20
C LYS A 254 10.42 1.85 19.86
N PHE A 255 10.67 2.97 19.19
CA PHE A 255 10.08 3.24 17.89
C PHE A 255 10.60 2.31 16.80
N ARG A 256 11.90 2.01 16.79
CA ARG A 256 12.50 1.01 15.88
C ARG A 256 11.88 -0.37 16.06
N MET A 257 11.69 -0.82 17.31
CA MET A 257 11.07 -2.10 17.59
C MET A 257 9.60 -2.12 17.14
N ALA A 258 8.83 -1.07 17.40
CA ALA A 258 7.45 -0.93 16.92
C ALA A 258 7.38 -1.01 15.38
N ALA A 259 8.29 -0.35 14.67
CA ALA A 259 8.38 -0.41 13.22
C ALA A 259 8.66 -1.82 12.68
N HIS A 260 9.53 -2.59 13.36
CA HIS A 260 9.75 -4.00 13.01
C HIS A 260 8.53 -4.88 13.30
N LEU A 261 7.73 -4.59 14.32
CA LEU A 261 6.46 -5.28 14.55
C LEU A 261 5.45 -4.99 13.44
N TRP A 262 5.36 -3.74 12.93
CA TRP A 262 4.54 -3.41 11.76
C TRP A 262 4.97 -4.19 10.52
N GLN A 263 6.28 -4.25 10.27
CA GLN A 263 6.85 -4.98 9.13
C GLN A 263 6.54 -6.47 9.22
N THR A 264 6.77 -7.07 10.37
CA THR A 264 6.50 -8.49 10.66
C THR A 264 5.03 -8.83 10.48
N PHE A 265 4.14 -8.03 11.09
CA PHE A 265 2.70 -8.18 10.97
C PHE A 265 2.26 -8.10 9.50
N THR A 266 2.67 -7.06 8.79
CA THR A 266 2.25 -6.84 7.39
C THR A 266 2.77 -7.93 6.46
N ALA A 267 4.03 -8.38 6.63
CA ALA A 267 4.59 -9.48 5.85
C ALA A 267 3.83 -10.80 6.05
N GLU A 268 3.45 -11.11 7.29
CA GLU A 268 2.63 -12.29 7.60
C GLU A 268 1.23 -12.18 6.98
N GLN A 269 0.58 -11.02 7.05
CA GLN A 269 -0.72 -10.79 6.43
C GLN A 269 -0.65 -10.95 4.90
N MET A 270 0.36 -10.40 4.24
CA MET A 270 0.57 -10.58 2.80
C MET A 270 0.74 -12.05 2.42
N TYR A 271 1.48 -12.81 3.23
CA TYR A 271 1.65 -14.26 3.03
C TYR A 271 0.32 -15.03 3.17
N ARG A 272 -0.46 -14.74 4.20
CA ARG A 272 -1.79 -15.36 4.42
C ARG A 272 -2.75 -15.10 3.26
N HIS A 273 -2.64 -13.94 2.64
CA HIS A 273 -3.39 -13.57 1.43
C HIS A 273 -2.80 -14.09 0.12
N LYS A 274 -1.80 -14.99 0.15
CA LYS A 274 -1.16 -15.67 -0.99
C LYS A 274 -0.30 -14.77 -1.88
N PHE A 275 0.19 -13.65 -1.38
CA PHE A 275 1.09 -12.74 -2.10
C PHE A 275 2.57 -12.87 -1.74
N GLY A 276 2.95 -13.93 -1.01
CA GLY A 276 4.30 -14.08 -0.45
C GLY A 276 4.53 -13.13 0.73
N ARG A 277 5.72 -13.25 1.36
CA ARG A 277 6.09 -12.40 2.51
C ARG A 277 6.69 -11.08 2.05
N ARG A 278 5.90 -10.28 1.32
CA ARG A 278 6.30 -8.94 0.88
C ARG A 278 5.92 -7.89 1.91
N CYS A 279 6.79 -6.90 2.07
CA CYS A 279 6.56 -5.79 2.96
C CYS A 279 7.41 -4.59 2.54
N PHE A 280 7.13 -3.42 3.08
CA PHE A 280 8.02 -2.28 3.00
C PHE A 280 9.36 -2.56 3.69
N ARG A 281 10.45 -2.00 3.18
CA ARG A 281 11.76 -1.99 3.82
C ARG A 281 12.01 -0.67 4.54
N PHE A 282 13.01 -0.65 5.42
CA PHE A 282 13.55 0.57 6.00
C PHE A 282 14.86 0.95 5.31
N GLU A 283 15.26 2.21 5.39
CA GLU A 283 16.65 2.61 5.25
C GLU A 283 17.43 2.07 6.44
N GLU A 284 18.62 1.52 6.20
CA GLU A 284 19.44 0.94 7.28
C GLU A 284 20.75 1.70 7.40
N GLU A 285 21.27 1.77 8.63
CA GLU A 285 22.58 2.34 8.95
C GLU A 285 23.36 1.40 9.87
N TRP A 286 24.67 1.48 9.77
CA TRP A 286 25.58 0.68 10.57
C TRP A 286 25.79 1.31 11.96
N GLN A 287 25.23 0.70 12.97
CA GLN A 287 25.27 1.21 14.35
C GLN A 287 25.17 0.06 15.35
N THR A 288 25.26 0.38 16.66
CA THR A 288 25.01 -0.61 17.72
C THR A 288 23.60 -1.19 17.56
N GLY A 289 23.51 -2.53 17.53
CA GLY A 289 22.25 -3.26 17.42
C GLY A 289 21.32 -2.97 18.61
N THR A 290 20.05 -2.79 18.34
CA THR A 290 19.04 -2.51 19.38
C THR A 290 17.90 -3.53 19.41
N LEU A 291 17.80 -4.40 18.41
CA LEU A 291 16.74 -5.42 18.36
C LEU A 291 16.94 -6.57 19.34
N SER A 292 18.17 -6.78 19.82
CA SER A 292 18.48 -7.72 20.89
C SER A 292 19.14 -6.97 22.05
N MET A 293 18.73 -7.28 23.27
CA MET A 293 19.32 -6.72 24.49
C MET A 293 20.83 -6.93 24.53
N ARG A 294 21.30 -8.12 24.19
CA ARG A 294 22.73 -8.47 24.15
C ARG A 294 23.51 -7.62 23.12
N ASP A 295 22.97 -7.43 21.92
CA ASP A 295 23.66 -6.65 20.88
C ASP A 295 23.92 -5.23 21.39
N TRP A 296 22.95 -4.66 22.11
CA TRP A 296 23.07 -3.35 22.75
C TRP A 296 24.11 -3.34 23.87
N GLU A 297 24.01 -4.26 24.83
CA GLU A 297 24.90 -4.34 25.99
C GLU A 297 26.37 -4.59 25.60
N MET A 298 26.56 -5.39 24.56
CA MET A 298 27.89 -5.76 24.06
C MET A 298 28.44 -4.79 23.00
N GLY A 299 27.68 -3.76 22.63
CA GLY A 299 28.06 -2.82 21.57
C GLY A 299 28.26 -3.48 20.21
N ILE A 300 27.51 -4.56 19.91
CA ILE A 300 27.65 -5.29 18.64
C ILE A 300 27.05 -4.47 17.50
N MET A 301 27.89 -4.17 16.52
CA MET A 301 27.48 -3.38 15.35
C MET A 301 26.62 -4.19 14.39
N LYS A 302 25.52 -3.61 13.95
CA LYS A 302 24.53 -4.18 13.01
C LYS A 302 24.04 -3.15 12.02
N ASN A 303 23.47 -3.60 10.91
CA ASN A 303 22.61 -2.76 10.08
C ASN A 303 21.26 -2.65 10.76
N GLU A 304 20.92 -1.47 11.26
CA GLU A 304 19.68 -1.18 11.95
C GLU A 304 18.80 -0.25 11.13
N ALA A 305 17.47 -0.36 11.27
CA ALA A 305 16.56 0.60 10.67
C ALA A 305 16.89 2.01 11.17
N ARG A 306 17.19 2.91 10.24
CA ARG A 306 17.57 4.28 10.53
C ARG A 306 16.37 5.06 11.08
N ILE A 307 16.59 5.76 12.18
CA ILE A 307 15.62 6.71 12.74
C ILE A 307 16.17 8.12 12.53
N HIS A 308 15.48 8.89 11.70
CA HIS A 308 15.82 10.28 11.44
C HIS A 308 15.26 11.17 12.56
N VAL A 309 16.09 11.95 13.20
CA VAL A 309 15.64 12.94 14.20
C VAL A 309 15.54 14.29 13.52
N VAL A 310 14.33 14.82 13.41
CA VAL A 310 14.01 16.04 12.68
C VAL A 310 13.50 17.10 13.64
N ARG A 311 14.08 18.30 13.62
CA ARG A 311 13.59 19.44 14.38
C ARG A 311 12.64 20.27 13.55
N ALA A 312 11.45 20.51 14.10
CA ALA A 312 10.49 21.46 13.52
C ALA A 312 10.99 22.90 13.68
N ASP A 313 10.48 23.81 12.88
CA ASP A 313 10.72 25.24 13.04
C ASP A 313 9.95 25.82 14.26
N LYS A 314 8.96 25.10 14.77
CA LYS A 314 8.15 25.40 15.95
C LYS A 314 8.83 24.96 17.24
N THR A 315 8.60 25.71 18.32
CA THR A 315 9.00 25.30 19.68
C THR A 315 8.12 24.17 20.20
N THR A 316 8.57 23.46 21.21
CA THR A 316 7.78 22.45 21.93
C THR A 316 6.46 23.03 22.44
N ALA A 317 6.48 24.22 23.03
CA ALA A 317 5.28 24.90 23.52
C ALA A 317 4.28 25.23 22.39
N GLU A 318 4.78 25.65 21.21
CA GLU A 318 3.94 25.87 20.03
C GLU A 318 3.33 24.57 19.50
N LEU A 319 4.09 23.47 19.47
CA LEU A 319 3.58 22.16 19.06
C LEU A 319 2.51 21.62 20.03
N GLN A 320 2.64 21.94 21.31
CA GLN A 320 1.71 21.57 22.38
C GLN A 320 0.51 22.51 22.52
N ASP A 321 0.31 23.46 21.61
CA ASP A 321 -0.89 24.32 21.62
C ASP A 321 -2.16 23.44 21.56
N LEU A 322 -3.09 23.71 22.48
CA LEU A 322 -4.39 23.00 22.55
C LEU A 322 -5.19 23.08 21.24
N GLN A 323 -5.00 24.15 20.44
CA GLN A 323 -5.65 24.30 19.14
C GLN A 323 -5.21 23.25 18.12
N TYR A 324 -4.07 22.61 18.31
CA TYR A 324 -3.54 21.54 17.46
C TYR A 324 -3.90 20.14 17.97
N ALA A 325 -4.26 20.02 19.26
CA ALA A 325 -4.58 18.74 19.87
C ALA A 325 -5.84 18.11 19.24
N GLN A 326 -5.66 17.02 18.50
CA GLN A 326 -6.76 16.38 17.74
C GLN A 326 -7.92 15.92 18.64
N GLN A 327 -7.61 15.45 19.85
CA GLN A 327 -8.61 14.95 20.81
C GLN A 327 -9.31 16.09 21.59
N HIS A 328 -8.77 17.31 21.58
CA HIS A 328 -9.40 18.45 22.22
C HIS A 328 -10.61 18.93 21.43
N SER A 329 -11.82 18.80 21.99
CA SER A 329 -13.06 19.11 21.26
C SER A 329 -13.10 20.53 20.70
N PRO A 330 -12.73 21.60 21.46
CA PRO A 330 -12.75 22.98 21.00
C PRO A 330 -11.68 23.35 19.97
N ALA A 331 -10.67 22.50 19.75
CA ALA A 331 -9.55 22.80 18.85
C ALA A 331 -10.04 23.05 17.41
N ALA A 332 -9.60 24.18 16.83
CA ALA A 332 -9.97 24.58 15.48
C ALA A 332 -8.95 24.10 14.41
N LYS A 333 -7.69 23.88 14.79
CA LYS A 333 -6.58 23.59 13.87
C LYS A 333 -6.06 22.15 14.02
N LYS A 334 -6.95 21.17 14.04
CA LYS A 334 -6.63 19.74 14.31
C LYS A 334 -5.73 19.07 13.25
N GLY A 335 -5.61 19.67 12.07
CA GLY A 335 -4.72 19.19 11.01
C GLY A 335 -3.34 19.86 10.99
N GLU A 336 -3.11 20.85 11.81
CA GLU A 336 -1.89 21.70 11.74
C GLU A 336 -0.60 20.92 12.02
N LEU A 337 -0.62 19.97 12.96
CA LEU A 337 0.54 19.13 13.24
C LEU A 337 0.98 18.30 12.03
N TYR A 338 0.03 17.90 11.17
CA TYR A 338 0.34 17.20 9.93
C TYR A 338 1.09 18.12 8.94
N SER A 339 0.64 19.35 8.79
CA SER A 339 1.28 20.36 7.94
C SER A 339 2.70 20.69 8.43
N ILE A 340 2.85 20.93 9.73
CA ILE A 340 4.17 21.19 10.35
C ILE A 340 5.12 20.01 10.14
N ALA A 341 4.65 18.78 10.34
CA ALA A 341 5.46 17.60 10.12
C ALA A 341 5.83 17.43 8.63
N ALA A 342 4.89 17.67 7.71
CA ALA A 342 5.14 17.61 6.27
C ALA A 342 6.21 18.63 5.85
N ASP A 343 6.14 19.85 6.31
CA ASP A 343 7.11 20.90 5.99
C ASP A 343 8.51 20.58 6.56
N ALA A 344 8.58 20.14 7.81
CA ALA A 344 9.83 19.74 8.44
C ALA A 344 10.49 18.56 7.71
N VAL A 345 9.72 17.55 7.33
CA VAL A 345 10.17 16.37 6.59
C VAL A 345 10.64 16.73 5.18
N LYS A 346 9.86 17.53 4.44
CA LYS A 346 10.24 18.00 3.10
C LYS A 346 11.55 18.78 3.12
N LYS A 347 11.71 19.65 4.10
CA LYS A 347 12.94 20.44 4.31
C LYS A 347 14.12 19.53 4.66
N TYR A 348 13.94 18.57 5.57
CA TYR A 348 14.99 17.65 6.01
C TYR A 348 15.52 16.77 4.87
N PHE A 349 14.63 16.15 4.11
CA PHE A 349 15.00 15.27 2.98
C PHE A 349 15.35 16.06 1.71
N ASN A 350 15.28 17.39 1.73
CA ASN A 350 15.52 18.24 0.55
C ASN A 350 14.76 17.72 -0.68
N MET A 351 13.47 17.49 -0.51
CA MET A 351 12.64 16.82 -1.51
C MET A 351 12.52 17.63 -2.77
N LYS A 352 12.73 16.96 -3.90
CA LYS A 352 12.59 17.55 -5.24
C LYS A 352 11.28 17.06 -5.87
N PRO A 353 10.64 17.86 -6.73
CA PRO A 353 9.47 17.42 -7.49
C PRO A 353 9.72 16.09 -8.20
N GLY A 354 8.77 15.16 -8.10
CA GLY A 354 8.86 13.82 -8.70
C GLY A 354 9.64 12.78 -7.87
N GLN A 355 10.14 13.15 -6.68
CA GLN A 355 10.77 12.22 -5.74
C GLN A 355 9.82 11.91 -4.59
N LYS A 356 9.00 10.87 -4.75
CA LYS A 356 8.04 10.47 -3.70
C LYS A 356 8.76 9.84 -2.52
N GLN A 357 8.50 10.37 -1.31
CA GLN A 357 8.94 9.83 -0.03
C GLN A 357 7.76 9.21 0.73
N HIS A 358 8.06 8.21 1.56
CA HIS A 358 7.08 7.55 2.44
C HIS A 358 7.63 7.64 3.86
N VAL A 359 6.95 8.36 4.74
CA VAL A 359 7.49 8.73 6.06
C VAL A 359 6.49 8.40 7.18
N ALA A 360 6.90 7.54 8.11
CA ALA A 360 6.22 7.35 9.38
C ALA A 360 6.89 8.21 10.44
N CYS A 361 6.14 9.15 11.02
CA CYS A 361 6.64 10.20 11.88
C CYS A 361 6.06 10.10 13.29
N LEU A 362 6.92 9.90 14.28
CA LEU A 362 6.57 9.95 15.70
C LEU A 362 6.79 11.37 16.23
N LEU A 363 5.72 12.00 16.75
CA LEU A 363 5.77 13.31 17.42
C LEU A 363 6.23 13.08 18.85
N LEU A 364 7.52 13.33 19.15
CA LEU A 364 8.12 12.96 20.44
C LEU A 364 7.61 13.83 21.59
N ASP A 365 7.37 15.11 21.34
CA ASP A 365 6.93 16.08 22.34
C ASP A 365 5.42 16.00 22.64
N ALA A 366 4.73 14.90 22.27
CA ALA A 366 3.36 14.69 22.71
C ALA A 366 3.30 14.55 24.23
N HIS A 367 2.42 15.36 24.88
CA HIS A 367 2.37 15.51 26.33
C HIS A 367 0.94 15.36 26.86
N TRP A 368 0.78 14.54 27.90
CA TRP A 368 -0.49 14.37 28.59
C TRP A 368 -0.75 15.56 29.52
N ASP A 369 -1.83 16.26 29.28
CA ASP A 369 -2.33 17.32 30.16
C ASP A 369 -3.52 16.79 30.98
N PRO A 370 -3.32 16.43 32.25
CA PRO A 370 -4.37 15.91 33.10
C PRO A 370 -5.46 16.95 33.46
N GLU A 371 -5.14 18.26 33.45
CA GLU A 371 -6.12 19.31 33.68
C GLU A 371 -7.04 19.52 32.51
N ALA A 372 -6.49 19.55 31.29
CA ALA A 372 -7.25 19.62 30.04
C ALA A 372 -7.86 18.27 29.65
N GLY A 373 -7.44 17.17 30.26
CA GLY A 373 -7.90 15.82 29.95
C GLY A 373 -7.61 15.40 28.49
N THR A 374 -6.50 15.90 27.92
CA THR A 374 -6.16 15.69 26.52
C THR A 374 -4.66 15.54 26.31
N ILE A 375 -4.26 14.98 25.17
CA ILE A 375 -2.86 14.87 24.77
C ILE A 375 -2.51 16.07 23.89
N ARG A 376 -1.64 16.95 24.37
CA ARG A 376 -1.10 18.08 23.62
C ARG A 376 -0.03 17.58 22.64
N GLY A 377 0.17 18.27 21.53
CA GLY A 377 1.17 17.89 20.53
C GLY A 377 0.93 16.53 19.88
N HIS A 378 -0.32 16.06 19.88
CA HIS A 378 -0.72 14.77 19.30
C HIS A 378 -1.81 14.92 18.27
N ALA A 379 -1.59 14.25 17.14
CA ALA A 379 -2.60 13.92 16.14
C ALA A 379 -2.28 12.56 15.53
N ALA A 380 -3.31 11.78 15.26
CA ALA A 380 -3.23 10.53 14.48
C ALA A 380 -3.79 10.85 13.09
N LEU A 381 -2.90 11.08 12.14
CA LEU A 381 -3.23 11.46 10.77
C LEU A 381 -2.27 10.79 9.78
N GLY A 382 -2.84 10.21 8.74
CA GLY A 382 -2.08 9.60 7.65
C GLY A 382 -2.67 9.97 6.30
N GLY A 383 -1.83 10.02 5.28
CA GLY A 383 -2.28 10.30 3.93
C GLY A 383 -1.17 10.14 2.89
N THR A 384 -1.59 10.00 1.63
CA THR A 384 -0.68 9.94 0.49
C THR A 384 -0.95 11.10 -0.45
N GLY A 385 0.09 11.87 -0.74
CA GLY A 385 0.11 12.91 -1.78
C GLY A 385 0.99 12.51 -2.94
N ASP A 386 1.18 13.43 -3.88
CA ASP A 386 1.99 13.17 -5.08
C ASP A 386 3.45 12.90 -4.73
N ASP A 387 4.05 13.76 -3.89
CA ASP A 387 5.47 13.68 -3.53
C ASP A 387 5.71 13.07 -2.14
N LEU A 388 4.72 13.08 -1.25
CA LEU A 388 4.88 12.64 0.13
C LEU A 388 3.70 11.80 0.60
N GLY A 389 3.98 10.54 0.99
CA GLY A 389 3.13 9.78 1.89
C GLY A 389 3.60 10.00 3.31
N LEU A 390 2.73 10.49 4.20
CA LEU A 390 3.08 10.81 5.58
C LEU A 390 2.07 10.22 6.55
N ALA A 391 2.58 9.62 7.62
CA ALA A 391 1.80 9.22 8.78
C ALA A 391 2.39 9.88 10.02
N ILE A 392 1.57 10.52 10.85
CA ILE A 392 2.00 11.12 12.12
C ILE A 392 1.26 10.49 13.30
N PHE A 393 1.95 10.31 14.40
CA PHE A 393 1.39 9.81 15.67
C PHE A 393 2.19 10.32 16.87
N GLY A 394 1.55 10.53 18.01
CA GLY A 394 2.21 11.02 19.21
C GLY A 394 2.90 9.96 20.06
N SER A 395 3.85 10.35 20.87
CA SER A 395 4.66 9.48 21.73
C SER A 395 4.00 9.10 23.08
N HIS A 396 2.78 9.54 23.35
CA HIS A 396 2.10 9.43 24.64
C HIS A 396 1.97 7.99 25.20
N ALA A 397 2.07 6.95 24.32
CA ALA A 397 2.07 5.55 24.73
C ALA A 397 3.48 4.90 24.67
N LEU A 398 4.50 5.64 24.23
CA LEU A 398 5.84 5.11 23.92
C LEU A 398 6.50 4.45 25.14
N GLN A 399 6.24 4.95 26.36
CA GLN A 399 6.75 4.32 27.57
C GLN A 399 6.46 2.83 27.68
N SER A 400 5.30 2.39 27.15
CA SER A 400 4.83 1.00 27.23
C SER A 400 5.32 0.11 26.10
N TYR A 401 6.01 0.66 25.07
CA TYR A 401 6.50 -0.13 23.96
C TYR A 401 7.69 -1.00 24.35
N PRO A 402 7.83 -2.20 23.76
CA PRO A 402 9.06 -2.97 23.89
C PRO A 402 10.23 -2.24 23.19
N SER A 403 11.43 -2.33 23.75
CA SER A 403 12.64 -1.74 23.17
C SER A 403 13.47 -2.74 22.36
N CYS A 404 13.22 -4.05 22.54
CA CYS A 404 13.88 -5.16 21.84
C CYS A 404 12.95 -6.37 21.74
N ILE A 405 13.38 -7.43 21.03
CA ILE A 405 12.58 -8.63 20.79
C ILE A 405 12.23 -9.36 22.09
N GLU A 406 13.17 -9.41 23.05
CA GLU A 406 13.02 -10.08 24.33
C GLU A 406 11.89 -9.45 25.18
N GLU A 407 11.60 -8.16 24.96
CA GLU A 407 10.56 -7.42 25.69
C GLU A 407 9.17 -7.50 25.05
N VAL A 408 9.01 -8.06 23.85
CA VAL A 408 7.71 -8.05 23.15
C VAL A 408 6.61 -8.79 23.96
N VAL A 409 6.89 -9.99 24.43
CA VAL A 409 5.93 -10.74 25.26
C VAL A 409 5.71 -10.05 26.60
N PRO A 410 6.73 -9.67 27.36
CA PRO A 410 6.56 -8.91 28.62
C PRO A 410 5.72 -7.64 28.45
N ALA A 411 6.00 -6.83 27.42
CA ALA A 411 5.27 -5.57 27.20
C ALA A 411 3.79 -5.79 26.90
N PHE A 412 3.46 -6.77 26.05
CA PHE A 412 2.06 -7.11 25.72
C PHE A 412 1.35 -7.95 26.80
N MET A 413 2.05 -8.35 27.86
CA MET A 413 1.47 -9.05 29.03
C MET A 413 1.40 -8.18 30.29
N ASP A 414 1.95 -6.95 30.23
CA ASP A 414 2.03 -6.05 31.39
C ASP A 414 0.68 -5.43 31.73
N CYS A 415 0.00 -5.98 32.74
CA CYS A 415 -1.29 -5.52 33.25
C CYS A 415 -1.18 -4.32 34.22
N THR A 416 0.00 -3.73 34.39
CA THR A 416 0.16 -2.54 35.25
C THR A 416 -0.82 -1.46 34.81
N ARG A 417 -1.58 -0.92 35.78
CA ARG A 417 -2.59 0.11 35.47
C ARG A 417 -1.94 1.40 35.03
N THR A 418 -2.52 2.01 33.98
CA THR A 418 -2.12 3.33 33.52
C THR A 418 -2.37 4.36 34.60
N ASP A 419 -1.31 5.02 35.06
CA ASP A 419 -1.40 6.11 36.04
C ASP A 419 -1.63 7.44 35.31
N THR A 420 -2.89 7.86 35.25
CA THR A 420 -3.31 9.09 34.57
C THR A 420 -2.83 10.38 35.23
N LYS A 421 -2.12 10.29 36.34
CA LYS A 421 -1.40 11.42 36.89
C LYS A 421 -0.19 11.83 36.03
N TYR A 422 0.42 10.86 35.35
CA TYR A 422 1.66 11.05 34.59
C TYR A 422 1.52 10.81 33.09
N VAL A 423 0.60 9.92 32.66
CA VAL A 423 0.50 9.48 31.28
C VAL A 423 -0.95 9.32 30.83
N ALA A 424 -1.20 9.48 29.55
CA ALA A 424 -2.52 9.35 28.96
C ALA A 424 -3.05 7.91 29.03
N ASN A 425 -4.36 7.74 29.21
CA ASN A 425 -5.06 6.47 29.03
C ASN A 425 -5.85 6.39 27.71
N ASP A 426 -5.59 7.30 26.80
CA ASP A 426 -6.19 7.41 25.47
C ASP A 426 -7.72 7.24 25.48
N CYS A 427 -8.40 8.09 26.21
CA CYS A 427 -9.86 8.08 26.40
C CYS A 427 -10.41 6.74 26.94
N ASN A 428 -9.72 6.10 27.86
CA ASN A 428 -9.99 4.79 28.47
C ASN A 428 -9.84 3.59 27.52
N GLU A 429 -9.18 3.73 26.40
CA GLU A 429 -8.80 2.61 25.52
C GLU A 429 -7.50 1.93 26.01
N SER A 430 -6.67 2.65 26.79
CA SER A 430 -5.35 2.24 27.28
C SER A 430 -5.27 2.25 28.82
N GLY A 431 -6.14 1.48 29.47
CA GLY A 431 -6.21 1.45 30.95
C GLY A 431 -5.15 0.56 31.62
N SER A 432 -4.29 -0.10 30.86
CA SER A 432 -3.11 -0.83 31.31
C SER A 432 -1.94 -0.63 30.36
N SER A 433 -0.73 -0.97 30.79
CA SER A 433 0.50 -0.81 30.03
C SER A 433 0.46 -1.58 28.70
N TRP A 434 0.01 -2.85 28.72
CA TRP A 434 -0.09 -3.62 27.48
C TRP A 434 -1.12 -3.03 26.49
N GLU A 435 -2.25 -2.50 26.99
CA GLU A 435 -3.24 -1.85 26.14
C GLU A 435 -2.67 -0.55 25.53
N ALA A 436 -1.89 0.22 26.31
CA ALA A 436 -1.22 1.41 25.81
C ALA A 436 -0.19 1.07 24.70
N ALA A 437 0.62 0.04 24.89
CA ALA A 437 1.54 -0.45 23.86
C ALA A 437 0.77 -0.90 22.60
N ASN A 438 -0.27 -1.69 22.78
CA ASN A 438 -1.06 -2.23 21.67
C ASN A 438 -1.79 -1.13 20.88
N ILE A 439 -2.46 -0.20 21.56
CA ILE A 439 -3.17 0.92 20.92
C ILE A 439 -2.19 1.84 20.22
N GLY A 440 -1.10 2.23 20.87
CA GLY A 440 -0.14 3.15 20.27
C GLY A 440 0.55 2.58 19.05
N ILE A 441 1.07 1.35 19.12
CA ILE A 441 1.69 0.66 17.98
C ILE A 441 0.68 0.45 16.85
N GLY A 442 -0.53 0.00 17.19
CA GLY A 442 -1.57 -0.32 16.21
C GLY A 442 -2.20 0.91 15.57
N ALA A 443 -2.43 1.99 16.32
CA ALA A 443 -2.98 3.23 15.76
C ALA A 443 -1.97 3.92 14.84
N HIS A 444 -0.69 3.92 15.18
CA HIS A 444 0.33 4.45 14.26
C HIS A 444 0.41 3.59 12.98
N LEU A 445 0.29 2.26 13.08
CA LEU A 445 0.20 1.38 11.91
C LEU A 445 -1.02 1.69 11.03
N HIS A 446 -2.16 2.06 11.62
CA HIS A 446 -3.33 2.52 10.88
C HIS A 446 -3.02 3.77 10.04
N GLU A 447 -2.32 4.76 10.63
CA GLU A 447 -1.89 5.95 9.88
C GLU A 447 -0.88 5.61 8.78
N VAL A 448 0.00 4.61 9.01
CA VAL A 448 0.88 4.05 7.97
C VAL A 448 0.07 3.37 6.85
N GLY A 449 -1.08 2.77 7.15
CA GLY A 449 -2.03 2.30 6.14
C GLY A 449 -2.50 3.44 5.22
N HIS A 450 -2.91 4.58 5.79
CA HIS A 450 -3.29 5.78 5.02
C HIS A 450 -2.13 6.33 4.19
N LEU A 451 -0.91 6.32 4.73
CA LEU A 451 0.30 6.70 4.01
C LEU A 451 0.50 5.88 2.72
N PHE A 452 0.17 4.60 2.75
CA PHE A 452 0.23 3.70 1.59
C PHE A 452 -1.05 3.71 0.72
N GLY A 453 -1.99 4.63 0.99
CA GLY A 453 -3.21 4.82 0.20
C GLY A 453 -4.39 3.94 0.59
N CYS A 454 -4.38 3.33 1.77
CA CYS A 454 -5.52 2.57 2.28
C CYS A 454 -6.59 3.53 2.86
N PRO A 455 -7.83 3.50 2.39
CA PRO A 455 -8.95 4.19 3.03
C PRO A 455 -9.43 3.39 4.24
N HIS A 456 -10.35 3.96 5.02
CA HIS A 456 -11.07 3.19 6.03
C HIS A 456 -11.81 2.02 5.40
N GLN A 457 -11.91 0.91 6.15
CA GLN A 457 -12.55 -0.35 5.73
C GLN A 457 -13.60 -0.79 6.74
N GLU A 458 -14.37 -1.82 6.41
CA GLU A 458 -15.40 -2.38 7.32
C GLU A 458 -14.81 -3.29 8.41
N ASN A 459 -13.56 -3.74 8.28
CA ASN A 459 -12.85 -4.55 9.26
C ASN A 459 -11.32 -4.33 9.13
N GLY A 460 -10.56 -4.99 10.01
CA GLY A 460 -9.11 -4.95 9.99
C GLY A 460 -8.49 -3.67 10.58
N VAL A 461 -7.20 -3.48 10.35
CA VAL A 461 -6.43 -2.34 10.88
C VAL A 461 -7.13 -1.03 10.54
N MET A 462 -7.65 -0.88 9.31
CA MET A 462 -8.27 0.36 8.85
C MET A 462 -9.69 0.60 9.44
N LEU A 463 -10.27 -0.35 10.19
CA LEU A 463 -11.44 -0.14 11.05
C LEU A 463 -11.07 0.05 12.52
N ARG A 464 -9.81 0.05 12.92
CA ARG A 464 -9.33 0.07 14.31
C ARG A 464 -9.33 -1.33 14.99
N ASP A 465 -9.38 -2.43 14.24
CA ASP A 465 -9.22 -3.77 14.82
C ASP A 465 -7.82 -3.99 15.42
N TYR A 466 -6.91 -3.04 15.26
CA TYR A 466 -5.58 -3.02 15.88
C TYR A 466 -5.63 -3.09 17.42
N VAL A 467 -6.78 -2.90 18.03
CA VAL A 467 -6.99 -3.21 19.46
C VAL A 467 -6.70 -4.67 19.81
N ARG A 468 -6.55 -5.54 18.80
CA ARG A 468 -6.19 -6.96 18.91
C ARG A 468 -4.81 -7.28 18.29
N LEU A 469 -3.98 -6.26 18.00
CA LEU A 469 -2.69 -6.45 17.36
C LEU A 469 -1.75 -7.33 18.19
N ASN A 470 -1.79 -7.22 19.53
CA ASN A 470 -1.05 -8.06 20.48
C ASN A 470 -1.24 -9.56 20.22
N ARG A 471 -2.44 -10.00 19.80
CA ARG A 471 -2.74 -11.39 19.52
C ARG A 471 -1.88 -11.99 18.41
N THR A 472 -1.38 -11.19 17.50
CA THR A 472 -0.41 -11.64 16.47
C THR A 472 0.89 -12.14 17.09
N PHE A 473 1.33 -11.53 18.19
CA PHE A 473 2.63 -11.79 18.81
C PHE A 473 2.52 -12.67 20.08
N LEU A 474 1.33 -12.87 20.60
CA LEU A 474 1.07 -13.64 21.83
C LEU A 474 0.26 -14.89 21.54
N VAL A 475 0.53 -15.92 22.33
CA VAL A 475 -0.31 -17.14 22.37
C VAL A 475 -1.41 -17.07 23.42
N LYS A 476 -1.30 -16.16 24.38
CA LYS A 476 -2.26 -15.97 25.47
C LYS A 476 -2.45 -14.49 25.73
N GLU A 477 -3.67 -14.04 25.83
CA GLU A 477 -4.00 -12.64 26.06
C GLU A 477 -4.25 -12.37 27.56
N PRO A 478 -3.74 -11.26 28.12
CA PRO A 478 -3.98 -10.89 29.51
C PRO A 478 -5.37 -10.28 29.72
N TYR A 479 -5.69 -9.93 30.99
CA TYR A 479 -6.92 -9.20 31.32
C TYR A 479 -6.97 -7.85 30.62
N SER A 480 -8.11 -7.52 30.02
CA SER A 480 -8.35 -6.22 29.38
C SER A 480 -9.19 -5.30 30.26
N THR A 481 -8.67 -4.09 30.50
CA THR A 481 -9.40 -3.03 31.21
C THR A 481 -10.50 -2.43 30.35
N ARG A 482 -10.30 -2.43 29.02
CA ARG A 482 -11.23 -1.89 28.03
C ARG A 482 -12.50 -2.75 27.93
N THR A 483 -12.34 -4.06 27.85
CA THR A 483 -13.49 -5.00 27.79
C THR A 483 -13.96 -5.46 29.17
N LYS A 484 -13.16 -5.18 30.23
CA LYS A 484 -13.39 -5.62 31.61
C LYS A 484 -13.53 -7.15 31.73
N SER A 485 -12.77 -7.87 30.90
CA SER A 485 -12.82 -9.33 30.82
C SER A 485 -11.42 -9.93 30.75
N GLN A 486 -11.33 -11.21 31.15
CA GLN A 486 -10.14 -12.00 30.97
C GLN A 486 -9.92 -12.19 29.47
N GLY A 487 -8.66 -12.05 29.00
CA GLY A 487 -8.28 -12.30 27.62
C GLY A 487 -8.35 -13.78 27.23
N LEU A 488 -8.07 -14.04 25.97
CA LEU A 488 -8.11 -15.38 25.40
C LEU A 488 -7.06 -16.31 26.05
N LYS A 489 -7.44 -17.56 26.32
CA LYS A 489 -6.53 -18.60 26.81
C LYS A 489 -5.52 -19.02 25.74
N VAL A 490 -5.96 -19.05 24.48
CA VAL A 490 -5.13 -19.27 23.31
C VAL A 490 -5.54 -18.29 22.22
N CYS A 491 -4.59 -17.53 21.68
CA CYS A 491 -4.78 -16.61 20.55
C CYS A 491 -4.39 -17.34 19.27
N ARG A 492 -5.37 -17.82 18.53
CA ARG A 492 -5.16 -18.45 17.23
C ARG A 492 -5.21 -17.42 16.11
N GLN A 493 -4.95 -17.85 14.88
CA GLN A 493 -4.90 -16.95 13.71
C GLN A 493 -6.23 -16.22 13.47
N GLU A 494 -7.36 -16.89 13.69
CA GLU A 494 -8.70 -16.33 13.55
C GLU A 494 -9.05 -15.24 14.56
N ASP A 495 -8.34 -15.20 15.68
CA ASP A 495 -8.55 -14.23 16.76
C ASP A 495 -7.76 -12.93 16.53
N GLU A 496 -6.82 -12.95 15.59
CA GLU A 496 -5.89 -11.84 15.35
C GLU A 496 -6.56 -10.69 14.61
N CYS A 497 -5.93 -9.53 14.67
CA CYS A 497 -6.15 -8.43 13.75
C CYS A 497 -5.60 -8.78 12.35
N GLY A 498 -6.14 -8.18 11.30
CA GLY A 498 -5.65 -8.35 9.92
C GLY A 498 -5.75 -7.07 9.12
N TRP A 499 -5.11 -7.04 7.95
CA TRP A 499 -5.40 -6.08 6.91
C TRP A 499 -6.64 -6.53 6.12
N HIS A 500 -7.53 -5.61 5.81
CA HIS A 500 -8.65 -5.91 4.91
C HIS A 500 -8.15 -6.32 3.52
N ARG A 501 -8.91 -7.14 2.78
CA ARG A 501 -8.49 -7.63 1.45
C ARG A 501 -8.12 -6.48 0.49
N LEU A 502 -8.87 -5.40 0.48
CA LEU A 502 -8.60 -4.24 -0.35
C LEU A 502 -7.28 -3.53 0.01
N ASP A 503 -6.89 -3.51 1.29
CA ASP A 503 -5.59 -2.97 1.72
C ASP A 503 -4.44 -3.83 1.21
N VAL A 504 -4.58 -5.14 1.35
CA VAL A 504 -3.60 -6.13 0.87
C VAL A 504 -3.45 -6.07 -0.66
N LEU A 505 -4.53 -5.83 -1.40
CA LEU A 505 -4.49 -5.63 -2.85
C LEU A 505 -3.73 -4.36 -3.22
N ARG A 506 -3.91 -3.26 -2.48
CA ARG A 506 -3.11 -2.03 -2.67
C ARG A 506 -1.64 -2.28 -2.41
N PHE A 507 -1.31 -2.92 -1.28
CA PHE A 507 0.07 -3.25 -0.93
C PHE A 507 0.75 -4.14 -1.99
N ARG A 508 0.03 -5.12 -2.55
CA ARG A 508 0.59 -6.05 -3.57
C ARG A 508 1.24 -5.30 -4.72
N TYR A 509 0.67 -4.18 -5.13
CA TYR A 509 1.12 -3.41 -6.29
C TYR A 509 1.88 -2.13 -5.93
N HIS A 510 1.90 -1.75 -4.63
CA HIS A 510 2.57 -0.53 -4.18
C HIS A 510 4.10 -0.64 -4.37
N PRO A 511 4.79 0.42 -4.84
CA PRO A 511 6.24 0.38 -5.10
C PRO A 511 7.08 -0.10 -3.92
N CYS A 512 6.73 0.30 -2.69
CA CYS A 512 7.44 -0.10 -1.46
C CYS A 512 7.35 -1.60 -1.13
N PHE A 513 6.42 -2.34 -1.76
CA PHE A 513 6.16 -3.76 -1.49
C PHE A 513 6.63 -4.69 -2.62
N ARG A 514 7.25 -4.13 -3.66
CA ARG A 514 7.73 -4.92 -4.78
C ARG A 514 8.91 -5.80 -4.40
N LEU A 515 8.88 -7.04 -4.90
CA LEU A 515 9.98 -7.99 -4.77
C LEU A 515 10.84 -8.00 -6.05
N PRO A 516 12.12 -8.40 -5.95
CA PRO A 516 12.98 -8.54 -7.13
C PRO A 516 12.45 -9.53 -8.19
N SER A 517 11.60 -10.48 -7.77
CA SER A 517 10.95 -11.45 -8.65
C SER A 517 9.71 -10.93 -9.35
N ASP A 518 9.21 -9.74 -9.03
CA ASP A 518 8.05 -9.17 -9.70
C ASP A 518 8.41 -8.71 -11.12
N GLU A 519 7.50 -8.93 -12.07
CA GLU A 519 7.69 -8.50 -13.45
C GLU A 519 7.94 -6.99 -13.55
N PRO A 520 8.82 -6.53 -14.44
CA PRO A 520 9.02 -5.11 -14.69
C PRO A 520 7.70 -4.43 -15.09
N LEU A 521 7.49 -3.21 -14.61
CA LEU A 521 6.32 -2.44 -15.01
C LEU A 521 6.51 -1.91 -16.43
N PRO A 522 5.45 -1.92 -17.27
CA PRO A 522 5.49 -1.25 -18.56
C PRO A 522 5.67 0.25 -18.38
N GLN A 523 6.23 0.92 -19.39
CA GLN A 523 6.37 2.39 -19.38
C GLN A 523 5.00 3.09 -19.42
N ASP A 524 4.04 2.49 -20.15
CA ASP A 524 2.66 2.95 -20.18
C ASP A 524 1.90 2.34 -19.00
N ASP A 525 1.48 3.17 -18.07
CA ASP A 525 0.69 2.82 -16.89
C ASP A 525 -0.75 3.34 -16.97
N SER A 526 -1.19 3.80 -18.16
CA SER A 526 -2.53 4.33 -18.36
C SER A 526 -3.61 3.28 -18.12
N ILE A 527 -4.76 3.75 -17.63
CA ILE A 527 -5.98 2.96 -17.52
C ILE A 527 -6.99 3.58 -18.47
N GLN A 528 -7.56 2.75 -19.34
CA GLN A 528 -8.57 3.17 -20.31
C GLN A 528 -9.86 2.41 -20.07
N TYR A 529 -11.01 3.07 -20.29
CA TYR A 529 -12.30 2.43 -20.21
C TYR A 529 -13.25 2.99 -21.27
N PHE A 530 -14.04 2.12 -21.87
CA PHE A 530 -14.94 2.45 -22.98
C PHE A 530 -16.29 1.76 -22.82
N PRO A 531 -17.40 2.47 -22.98
CA PRO A 531 -18.70 1.83 -23.09
C PRO A 531 -18.81 1.08 -24.45
N VAL A 532 -19.32 -0.16 -24.43
CA VAL A 532 -19.42 -1.00 -25.65
C VAL A 532 -20.83 -1.51 -25.94
N GLY A 533 -21.84 -0.78 -25.46
CA GLY A 533 -23.25 -1.15 -25.62
C GLY A 533 -23.70 -2.27 -24.68
N ASN A 534 -25.02 -2.47 -24.63
CA ASN A 534 -25.68 -3.46 -23.77
C ASN A 534 -25.26 -3.38 -22.29
N GLY A 535 -25.06 -2.16 -21.76
CA GLY A 535 -24.66 -1.96 -20.37
C GLY A 535 -23.29 -2.51 -20.03
N ARG A 536 -22.34 -2.55 -20.97
CA ARG A 536 -20.99 -3.06 -20.74
C ARG A 536 -19.92 -2.00 -20.92
N VAL A 537 -18.85 -2.13 -20.13
CA VAL A 537 -17.63 -1.32 -20.21
C VAL A 537 -16.45 -2.23 -20.44
N ILE A 538 -15.62 -1.92 -21.42
CA ILE A 538 -14.28 -2.51 -21.55
C ILE A 538 -13.32 -1.63 -20.77
N CYS A 539 -12.52 -2.25 -19.87
CA CYS A 539 -11.43 -1.62 -19.17
C CYS A 539 -10.11 -2.25 -19.63
N SER A 540 -9.09 -1.45 -19.84
CA SER A 540 -7.79 -1.86 -20.35
C SER A 540 -6.66 -1.17 -19.61
N ALA A 541 -5.61 -1.89 -19.24
CA ALA A 541 -4.39 -1.38 -18.64
C ALA A 541 -3.18 -2.23 -19.04
N PRO A 542 -2.10 -1.66 -19.61
CA PRO A 542 -0.91 -2.40 -20.02
C PRO A 542 -0.22 -3.15 -18.87
N SER A 543 -0.28 -2.61 -17.65
CA SER A 543 0.24 -3.25 -16.43
C SER A 543 -0.68 -4.32 -15.83
N GLY A 544 -1.84 -4.58 -16.48
CA GLY A 544 -2.89 -5.48 -15.99
C GLY A 544 -3.83 -4.83 -14.99
N ILE A 545 -5.10 -5.23 -15.00
CA ILE A 545 -6.13 -4.76 -14.06
C ILE A 545 -6.09 -5.67 -12.83
N SER A 546 -5.84 -5.09 -11.67
CA SER A 546 -5.67 -5.84 -10.42
C SER A 546 -6.99 -6.05 -9.69
N PHE A 547 -7.78 -5.00 -9.51
CA PHE A 547 -9.11 -5.07 -8.90
C PHE A 547 -9.93 -3.83 -9.25
N ILE A 548 -11.25 -3.92 -9.05
CA ILE A 548 -12.18 -2.80 -9.21
C ILE A 548 -12.97 -2.65 -7.92
N GLU A 549 -12.97 -1.44 -7.34
CA GLU A 549 -13.87 -1.06 -6.26
C GLU A 549 -15.21 -0.59 -6.82
N ILE A 550 -16.29 -1.03 -6.20
CA ILE A 550 -17.66 -0.66 -6.53
C ILE A 550 -18.22 0.14 -5.35
N ARG A 551 -18.60 1.39 -5.60
CA ARG A 551 -19.19 2.25 -4.57
C ARG A 551 -20.54 2.75 -5.01
N THR A 552 -21.50 2.74 -4.08
CA THR A 552 -22.80 3.37 -4.27
C THR A 552 -22.78 4.77 -3.68
N GLU A 553 -23.59 5.67 -4.25
CA GLU A 553 -23.73 7.03 -3.73
C GLU A 553 -24.14 7.02 -2.25
N GLY A 554 -23.45 7.83 -1.43
CA GLY A 554 -23.67 7.91 0.00
C GLY A 554 -22.93 6.86 0.84
N ASP A 555 -22.24 5.89 0.24
CA ASP A 555 -21.41 4.94 0.97
C ASP A 555 -19.97 5.47 1.16
N GLU A 556 -19.56 5.62 2.41
CA GLU A 556 -18.18 6.01 2.75
C GLU A 556 -17.18 4.87 2.56
N LEU A 557 -17.65 3.61 2.75
CA LEU A 557 -16.83 2.42 2.69
C LEU A 557 -17.08 1.62 1.40
N CYS A 558 -16.03 1.04 0.83
CA CYS A 558 -16.16 0.08 -0.26
C CYS A 558 -16.50 -1.31 0.30
N ARG A 559 -17.70 -1.80 0.00
CA ARG A 559 -18.19 -3.11 0.47
C ARG A 559 -18.21 -4.16 -0.62
N GLN A 560 -18.09 -3.75 -1.88
CA GLN A 560 -18.12 -4.65 -3.03
C GLN A 560 -16.95 -4.34 -3.95
N TRP A 561 -16.27 -5.38 -4.42
CA TRP A 561 -15.16 -5.28 -5.35
C TRP A 561 -15.05 -6.52 -6.23
N ILE A 562 -14.29 -6.38 -7.30
CA ILE A 562 -13.91 -7.48 -8.18
C ILE A 562 -12.41 -7.66 -8.07
N ASP A 563 -11.95 -8.82 -7.65
CA ASP A 563 -10.54 -9.17 -7.50
C ASP A 563 -10.11 -10.06 -8.67
N PHE A 564 -9.14 -9.60 -9.45
CA PHE A 564 -8.60 -10.33 -10.60
C PHE A 564 -7.30 -11.07 -10.30
N THR A 565 -6.78 -10.96 -9.07
CA THR A 565 -5.48 -11.54 -8.68
C THR A 565 -5.53 -13.05 -8.46
N ASN A 566 -6.70 -13.61 -8.24
CA ASN A 566 -6.91 -15.04 -7.98
C ASN A 566 -7.45 -15.81 -9.20
N ALA A 567 -7.51 -15.19 -10.38
CA ALA A 567 -8.24 -15.74 -11.52
C ALA A 567 -7.68 -17.08 -12.05
N ASP A 568 -6.38 -17.33 -11.97
CA ASP A 568 -5.78 -18.65 -12.23
C ASP A 568 -4.40 -18.73 -11.54
N PRO A 569 -4.20 -19.69 -10.63
CA PRO A 569 -2.89 -19.91 -10.00
C PRO A 569 -1.76 -20.24 -10.99
N ARG A 570 -2.11 -20.69 -12.19
CA ARG A 570 -1.17 -21.04 -13.28
C ARG A 570 -0.78 -19.83 -14.12
N HIS A 571 -1.58 -18.74 -14.08
CA HIS A 571 -1.32 -17.49 -14.76
C HIS A 571 -1.17 -16.40 -13.70
N SER A 572 0.05 -16.08 -13.32
CA SER A 572 0.35 -15.05 -12.30
C SER A 572 0.04 -13.62 -12.75
N ALA A 573 -0.24 -13.42 -14.04
CA ALA A 573 -0.49 -12.10 -14.62
C ALA A 573 -1.96 -11.70 -14.50
N THR A 574 -2.20 -10.50 -14.04
CA THR A 574 -3.52 -9.88 -14.05
C THR A 574 -3.98 -9.60 -15.51
N PRO A 575 -5.28 -9.69 -15.83
CA PRO A 575 -5.78 -9.45 -17.17
C PRO A 575 -5.50 -8.01 -17.61
N ARG A 576 -4.97 -7.82 -18.82
CA ARG A 576 -4.72 -6.49 -19.39
C ARG A 576 -5.97 -5.83 -19.93
N GLN A 577 -6.99 -6.61 -20.22
CA GLN A 577 -8.29 -6.14 -20.69
C GLN A 577 -9.40 -7.00 -20.09
N ILE A 578 -10.46 -6.35 -19.63
CA ILE A 578 -11.67 -7.01 -19.10
C ILE A 578 -12.91 -6.32 -19.66
N THR A 579 -14.01 -7.04 -19.67
CA THR A 579 -15.34 -6.47 -19.93
C THR A 579 -16.19 -6.65 -18.68
N VAL A 580 -16.73 -5.56 -18.18
CA VAL A 580 -17.60 -5.55 -17.00
C VAL A 580 -19.00 -5.19 -17.44
N ALA A 581 -20.00 -5.99 -17.07
CA ALA A 581 -21.39 -5.70 -17.34
C ALA A 581 -22.04 -5.00 -16.11
N GLU A 582 -22.85 -3.98 -16.38
CA GLU A 582 -23.62 -3.29 -15.33
C GLU A 582 -24.49 -4.27 -14.54
N THR A 583 -25.14 -5.23 -15.23
CA THR A 583 -25.94 -6.27 -14.60
C THR A 583 -25.19 -7.10 -13.58
N ASP A 584 -23.92 -7.43 -13.88
CA ASP A 584 -23.08 -8.23 -13.00
C ASP A 584 -22.64 -7.41 -11.78
N ILE A 585 -22.36 -6.12 -11.98
CA ILE A 585 -22.03 -5.20 -10.87
C ILE A 585 -23.24 -5.04 -9.94
N ARG A 586 -24.41 -4.72 -10.52
CA ARG A 586 -25.64 -4.51 -9.73
C ARG A 586 -26.11 -5.81 -9.07
N GLY A 587 -25.86 -6.97 -9.69
CA GLY A 587 -26.13 -8.29 -9.12
C GLY A 587 -25.36 -8.59 -7.81
N ARG A 588 -24.21 -7.93 -7.60
CA ARG A 588 -23.40 -8.06 -6.37
C ARG A 588 -23.89 -7.20 -5.21
N LEU A 589 -24.75 -6.23 -5.50
CA LEU A 589 -25.22 -5.27 -4.52
C LEU A 589 -26.47 -5.78 -3.78
N PRO A 590 -26.69 -5.35 -2.53
CA PRO A 590 -27.95 -5.56 -1.83
C PRO A 590 -29.12 -4.95 -2.64
N GLU A 591 -30.31 -5.50 -2.47
CA GLU A 591 -31.50 -5.13 -3.26
C GLU A 591 -31.82 -3.62 -3.20
N ASP A 592 -31.68 -3.03 -2.01
CA ASP A 592 -31.92 -1.60 -1.76
C ASP A 592 -30.89 -0.68 -2.46
N LYS A 593 -29.72 -1.22 -2.83
CA LYS A 593 -28.62 -0.49 -3.48
C LYS A 593 -28.55 -0.70 -4.99
N LYS A 594 -29.30 -1.66 -5.56
CA LYS A 594 -29.24 -1.98 -7.00
C LYS A 594 -29.61 -0.85 -7.94
N LYS A 595 -30.41 0.13 -7.48
CA LYS A 595 -30.86 1.26 -8.28
C LYS A 595 -30.13 2.57 -7.96
N VAL A 596 -29.21 2.56 -7.03
CA VAL A 596 -28.44 3.73 -6.62
C VAL A 596 -27.35 4.01 -7.65
N LYS A 597 -26.96 5.27 -7.79
CA LYS A 597 -25.82 5.69 -8.62
C LYS A 597 -24.53 4.97 -8.22
N LEU A 598 -23.79 4.51 -9.22
CA LEU A 598 -22.56 3.75 -9.04
C LEU A 598 -21.34 4.50 -9.52
N SER A 599 -20.26 4.41 -8.75
CA SER A 599 -18.92 4.77 -9.19
C SER A 599 -18.00 3.53 -9.12
N LEU A 600 -17.07 3.42 -10.07
CA LEU A 600 -16.09 2.37 -10.12
C LEU A 600 -14.70 2.97 -10.03
N THR A 601 -13.83 2.39 -9.21
CA THR A 601 -12.40 2.73 -9.23
C THR A 601 -11.61 1.52 -9.71
N ILE A 602 -10.94 1.66 -10.85
CA ILE A 602 -10.15 0.61 -11.49
C ILE A 602 -8.72 0.77 -11.03
N PHE A 603 -8.12 -0.30 -10.50
CA PHE A 603 -6.72 -0.34 -10.08
C PHE A 603 -5.91 -1.25 -11.00
N CYS A 604 -4.69 -0.85 -11.31
CA CYS A 604 -3.80 -1.63 -12.18
C CYS A 604 -2.48 -2.01 -11.49
N GLY A 605 -1.68 -2.82 -12.17
CA GLY A 605 -0.44 -3.38 -11.65
C GLY A 605 0.68 -2.37 -11.37
N SER A 606 0.55 -1.11 -11.83
CA SER A 606 1.47 -0.01 -11.52
C SER A 606 1.09 0.80 -10.28
N SER A 607 0.09 0.39 -9.50
CA SER A 607 -0.55 1.13 -8.40
C SER A 607 -1.38 2.34 -8.84
N ARG A 608 -1.47 2.60 -10.13
CA ARG A 608 -2.33 3.66 -10.64
C ARG A 608 -3.79 3.25 -10.54
N SER A 609 -4.65 4.21 -10.31
CA SER A 609 -6.10 4.01 -10.33
C SER A 609 -6.78 5.08 -11.17
N GLU A 610 -7.92 4.70 -11.75
CA GLU A 610 -8.77 5.59 -12.52
C GLU A 610 -10.21 5.41 -12.08
N LYS A 611 -10.94 6.50 -11.92
CA LYS A 611 -12.30 6.50 -11.38
C LYS A 611 -13.34 6.83 -12.43
N ILE A 612 -14.31 5.96 -12.57
CA ILE A 612 -15.58 6.22 -13.27
C ILE A 612 -16.53 6.81 -12.24
N GLU A 613 -16.74 8.13 -12.29
CA GLU A 613 -17.55 8.84 -11.29
C GLU A 613 -19.03 8.46 -11.32
N ASP A 614 -19.53 8.12 -12.51
CA ASP A 614 -20.92 7.78 -12.76
C ASP A 614 -21.01 6.75 -13.86
N LEU A 615 -21.32 5.50 -13.46
CA LEU A 615 -21.46 4.40 -14.42
C LEU A 615 -22.68 4.58 -15.31
N ASP A 616 -23.79 5.09 -14.78
CA ASP A 616 -25.02 5.29 -15.53
C ASP A 616 -24.83 6.37 -16.60
N ASP A 617 -24.09 7.44 -16.26
CA ASP A 617 -23.72 8.48 -17.20
C ASP A 617 -22.83 7.95 -18.32
N LEU A 618 -21.80 7.16 -17.98
CA LEU A 618 -20.89 6.54 -18.94
C LEU A 618 -21.64 5.62 -19.91
N LEU A 619 -22.60 4.85 -19.42
CA LEU A 619 -23.40 3.89 -20.20
C LEU A 619 -24.59 4.55 -20.91
N SER A 620 -24.82 5.85 -20.72
CA SER A 620 -25.95 6.56 -21.32
C SER A 620 -25.82 6.65 -22.84
N LYS A 621 -26.97 6.73 -23.52
CA LYS A 621 -27.02 6.84 -24.98
C LYS A 621 -26.37 8.10 -25.55
N LYS A 622 -26.06 9.11 -24.72
CA LYS A 622 -25.39 10.35 -25.15
C LYS A 622 -24.00 10.15 -25.72
N TYR A 623 -23.34 9.02 -25.36
CA TYR A 623 -22.02 8.67 -25.91
C TYR A 623 -22.10 7.71 -27.10
N ILE A 624 -23.29 7.30 -27.50
CA ILE A 624 -23.51 6.41 -28.63
C ILE A 624 -23.71 7.23 -29.89
N VAL A 625 -22.94 6.95 -30.92
CA VAL A 625 -23.08 7.53 -32.26
C VAL A 625 -23.58 6.43 -33.18
N ASN A 626 -24.75 6.63 -33.78
CA ASN A 626 -25.25 5.71 -34.80
C ASN A 626 -24.51 5.98 -36.10
N LEU A 627 -23.79 4.97 -36.61
CA LEU A 627 -23.12 5.05 -37.90
C LEU A 627 -24.12 4.85 -39.03
N PRO A 628 -24.03 5.62 -40.12
CA PRO A 628 -24.95 5.48 -41.24
C PRO A 628 -24.89 4.08 -41.84
N HIS A 629 -26.05 3.56 -42.27
CA HIS A 629 -26.12 2.27 -42.98
C HIS A 629 -25.36 2.34 -44.29
N VAL A 630 -24.42 1.43 -44.49
CA VAL A 630 -23.75 1.25 -45.76
C VAL A 630 -24.77 0.68 -46.73
N LYS A 631 -25.18 1.41 -47.77
CA LYS A 631 -25.92 0.87 -48.90
C LYS A 631 -25.03 -0.19 -49.51
N GLN A 632 -25.48 -1.46 -49.50
CA GLN A 632 -24.75 -2.56 -50.13
C GLN A 632 -24.41 -2.19 -51.58
N ALA A 633 -23.10 -2.16 -51.92
CA ALA A 633 -22.68 -2.10 -53.32
C ALA A 633 -23.19 -3.36 -54.05
N PRO A 634 -23.55 -3.27 -55.30
CA PRO A 634 -24.06 -4.40 -56.04
C PRO A 634 -23.03 -5.55 -56.02
N LYS A 635 -23.53 -6.77 -55.78
CA LYS A 635 -22.73 -8.00 -55.75
C LYS A 635 -21.90 -8.11 -57.04
N ARG A 636 -20.57 -8.02 -56.92
CA ARG A 636 -19.64 -8.51 -57.92
C ARG A 636 -19.27 -9.95 -57.53
N ASP A 637 -19.39 -10.81 -58.54
CA ASP A 637 -19.20 -12.24 -58.45
C ASP A 637 -17.81 -12.67 -57.94
N GLU A 638 -17.85 -13.67 -57.09
CA GLU A 638 -16.97 -14.82 -56.91
C GLU A 638 -15.46 -14.59 -56.62
N GLY A 639 -15.03 -15.02 -55.47
CA GLY A 639 -13.74 -15.63 -55.31
C GLY A 639 -12.86 -15.35 -54.12
N LEU A 640 -13.35 -14.82 -53.00
CA LEU A 640 -12.55 -14.78 -51.77
C LEU A 640 -13.39 -15.08 -50.53
N THR A 641 -13.10 -16.23 -49.97
CA THR A 641 -13.79 -16.81 -48.82
C THR A 641 -13.66 -15.91 -47.57
N MET A 642 -14.80 -15.45 -47.11
CA MET A 642 -15.02 -14.63 -45.88
C MET A 642 -14.72 -15.35 -44.56
N ASN A 643 -13.88 -16.38 -44.55
CA ASN A 643 -13.64 -17.16 -43.32
C ASN A 643 -12.52 -16.62 -42.39
N ALA A 644 -11.76 -15.63 -42.82
CA ALA A 644 -10.66 -15.12 -42.01
C ALA A 644 -11.05 -13.97 -41.05
N LEU A 645 -12.12 -13.23 -41.32
CA LEU A 645 -12.52 -12.08 -40.48
C LEU A 645 -13.50 -12.44 -39.36
N ASN A 646 -14.16 -13.60 -39.45
CA ASN A 646 -15.15 -14.03 -38.44
C ASN A 646 -14.55 -14.63 -37.15
N ASN A 647 -13.25 -14.89 -37.14
CA ASN A 647 -12.57 -15.51 -35.96
C ASN A 647 -11.92 -14.54 -35.00
N VAL A 648 -11.91 -13.25 -35.28
CA VAL A 648 -11.24 -12.26 -34.42
C VAL A 648 -12.19 -11.52 -33.46
N VAL A 649 -13.50 -11.51 -33.78
CA VAL A 649 -14.49 -10.92 -32.89
C VAL A 649 -15.68 -11.83 -32.78
N GLY A 650 -15.86 -12.51 -31.66
CA GLY A 650 -17.05 -13.32 -31.35
C GLY A 650 -18.32 -12.46 -31.24
N LEU A 651 -18.70 -11.79 -32.32
CA LEU A 651 -19.96 -11.04 -32.47
C LEU A 651 -20.99 -11.96 -33.12
N SER A 652 -21.96 -12.37 -32.32
CA SER A 652 -23.12 -13.12 -32.78
C SER A 652 -23.90 -12.37 -33.86
N LYS A 653 -24.47 -13.12 -34.81
CA LYS A 653 -25.16 -12.74 -36.06
C LYS A 653 -26.43 -11.88 -35.92
N SER A 654 -26.58 -10.96 -34.95
CA SER A 654 -27.86 -10.23 -34.75
C SER A 654 -27.76 -8.71 -34.60
N PHE A 655 -26.73 -8.06 -35.18
CA PHE A 655 -26.67 -6.58 -35.12
C PHE A 655 -26.75 -5.96 -36.52
N ASP A 656 -27.95 -5.54 -36.92
CA ASP A 656 -28.21 -4.74 -38.12
C ASP A 656 -27.89 -3.23 -37.95
N SER A 657 -27.56 -2.77 -36.76
CA SER A 657 -27.21 -1.38 -36.52
C SER A 657 -25.74 -1.25 -36.11
N ARG A 658 -24.94 -0.55 -36.90
CA ARG A 658 -23.58 -0.18 -36.52
C ARG A 658 -23.64 1.08 -35.66
N PHE A 659 -22.98 1.03 -34.52
CA PHE A 659 -22.83 2.17 -33.65
C PHE A 659 -21.38 2.33 -33.23
N GLY A 660 -20.97 3.55 -32.97
CA GLY A 660 -19.68 3.91 -32.39
C GLY A 660 -19.88 4.66 -31.08
N PHE A 661 -18.79 4.98 -30.44
CA PHE A 661 -18.79 5.72 -29.19
C PHE A 661 -18.00 7.01 -29.38
N ARG A 662 -18.47 8.12 -28.77
CA ARG A 662 -17.74 9.37 -28.71
C ARG A 662 -17.21 9.61 -27.29
N SER A 663 -16.08 10.28 -27.21
CA SER A 663 -15.55 10.78 -25.93
C SER A 663 -16.44 11.87 -25.34
N LYS A 664 -16.15 12.23 -24.10
CA LYS A 664 -16.59 13.52 -23.53
C LYS A 664 -16.01 14.65 -24.39
N LYS A 665 -16.74 15.80 -24.39
CA LYS A 665 -16.26 17.01 -25.08
C LYS A 665 -14.93 17.44 -24.46
N LEU A 666 -13.91 17.60 -25.28
CA LEU A 666 -12.58 18.06 -24.89
C LEU A 666 -12.43 19.55 -25.19
N GLY A 667 -11.62 20.25 -24.38
CA GLY A 667 -11.35 21.68 -24.54
C GLY A 667 -12.49 22.61 -24.10
N GLN A 668 -12.24 23.92 -24.15
CA GLN A 668 -13.26 24.93 -23.92
C GLN A 668 -14.04 25.17 -25.21
N SER A 669 -15.21 24.61 -25.28
CA SER A 669 -16.06 24.62 -26.48
C SER A 669 -16.95 25.87 -26.61
N GLN A 670 -16.64 26.96 -25.96
CA GLN A 670 -17.52 28.16 -25.88
C GLN A 670 -16.94 29.36 -26.63
N LEU A 671 -16.14 29.12 -27.66
CA LEU A 671 -15.95 30.22 -28.64
C LEU A 671 -17.27 30.38 -29.42
N GLU A 672 -17.84 31.58 -29.33
CA GLU A 672 -19.03 31.94 -30.03
C GLU A 672 -18.84 31.66 -31.55
N GLY A 673 -19.73 30.84 -32.13
CA GLY A 673 -19.65 30.41 -33.53
C GLY A 673 -18.89 29.10 -33.81
N SER A 674 -18.28 28.41 -32.82
CA SER A 674 -17.68 27.10 -33.06
C SER A 674 -18.74 26.01 -33.21
N GLN A 675 -18.70 25.28 -34.32
CA GLN A 675 -19.56 24.12 -34.59
C GLN A 675 -18.74 22.85 -34.51
N PRO A 676 -19.24 21.76 -33.89
CA PRO A 676 -18.56 20.47 -33.95
C PRO A 676 -18.63 19.90 -35.39
N GLU A 677 -17.49 19.44 -35.91
CA GLU A 677 -17.45 18.71 -37.16
C GLU A 677 -17.31 17.21 -36.87
N GLU A 678 -17.99 16.40 -37.66
CA GLU A 678 -17.88 14.94 -37.58
C GLU A 678 -17.27 14.41 -38.90
N LEU A 679 -16.20 13.63 -38.78
CA LEU A 679 -15.60 12.90 -39.89
C LEU A 679 -15.85 11.40 -39.69
N ILE A 680 -16.51 10.78 -40.67
CA ILE A 680 -16.68 9.34 -40.71
C ILE A 680 -15.67 8.77 -41.71
N LEU A 681 -14.77 7.89 -41.24
CA LEU A 681 -13.75 7.32 -42.10
C LEU A 681 -14.36 6.42 -43.17
N GLU A 682 -13.93 6.58 -44.44
CA GLU A 682 -14.42 5.80 -45.56
C GLU A 682 -14.15 4.31 -45.41
N SER A 683 -13.07 3.91 -44.75
CA SER A 683 -12.78 2.51 -44.43
C SER A 683 -13.87 1.84 -43.58
N ILE A 684 -14.59 2.62 -42.76
CA ILE A 684 -15.75 2.15 -41.99
C ILE A 684 -16.99 2.08 -42.86
N HIS A 685 -17.16 3.06 -43.75
CA HIS A 685 -18.33 3.20 -44.58
C HIS A 685 -18.42 2.13 -45.69
N LEU A 686 -17.32 1.92 -46.37
CA LEU A 686 -17.31 1.15 -47.64
C LEU A 686 -16.76 -0.26 -47.48
N GLN A 687 -16.07 -0.55 -46.38
CA GLN A 687 -15.32 -1.84 -46.17
C GLN A 687 -14.36 -2.21 -47.31
N THR A 688 -14.16 -1.27 -48.24
CA THR A 688 -13.45 -1.48 -49.50
C THR A 688 -12.16 -0.68 -49.60
N LYS A 689 -11.93 0.27 -48.72
CA LYS A 689 -10.71 1.09 -48.70
C LYS A 689 -9.87 0.79 -47.44
N LEU A 690 -8.61 0.46 -47.67
CA LEU A 690 -7.67 0.21 -46.59
C LEU A 690 -7.00 1.51 -46.18
N LEU A 691 -7.10 1.85 -44.88
CA LEU A 691 -6.39 2.97 -44.28
C LEU A 691 -4.92 2.58 -44.14
N THR A 692 -4.02 3.37 -44.76
CA THR A 692 -2.58 3.07 -44.79
C THR A 692 -1.75 3.95 -43.89
N SER A 693 -2.16 5.21 -43.67
CA SER A 693 -1.45 6.12 -42.78
C SER A 693 -2.35 7.24 -42.24
N VAL A 694 -1.88 7.88 -41.19
CA VAL A 694 -2.46 9.11 -40.64
C VAL A 694 -1.40 10.18 -40.66
N ARG A 695 -1.74 11.33 -41.22
CA ARG A 695 -0.88 12.50 -41.24
C ARG A 695 -1.44 13.57 -40.31
N VAL A 696 -0.62 14.03 -39.39
CA VAL A 696 -1.04 14.99 -38.36
C VAL A 696 -0.36 16.33 -38.64
N TYR A 697 -1.19 17.35 -38.75
CA TYR A 697 -0.75 18.74 -38.94
C TYR A 697 -0.84 19.46 -37.60
N HIS A 698 0.29 20.00 -37.16
CA HIS A 698 0.39 20.70 -35.89
C HIS A 698 1.51 21.74 -35.89
N GLY A 699 1.30 22.78 -35.12
CA GLY A 699 2.31 23.74 -34.71
C GLY A 699 2.44 23.73 -33.19
N TYR A 700 2.00 24.79 -32.55
CA TYR A 700 1.87 24.85 -31.08
C TYR A 700 0.74 23.99 -30.54
N ALA A 701 -0.29 23.79 -31.34
CA ALA A 701 -1.45 22.94 -31.05
C ALA A 701 -1.78 22.12 -32.31
N LEU A 702 -2.78 21.23 -32.22
CA LEU A 702 -3.26 20.44 -33.33
C LEU A 702 -4.00 21.33 -34.33
N ASP A 703 -3.62 21.29 -35.61
CA ASP A 703 -4.27 22.00 -36.72
C ASP A 703 -5.22 21.09 -37.50
N GLY A 704 -4.83 19.83 -37.74
CA GLY A 704 -5.65 18.89 -38.49
C GLY A 704 -5.08 17.47 -38.52
N ILE A 705 -5.95 16.54 -38.92
CA ILE A 705 -5.61 15.12 -39.10
C ILE A 705 -6.10 14.68 -40.47
N GLU A 706 -5.22 14.03 -41.26
CA GLU A 706 -5.53 13.52 -42.57
C GLU A 706 -5.37 12.00 -42.59
N PHE A 707 -6.42 11.29 -42.92
CA PHE A 707 -6.46 9.85 -43.05
C PHE A 707 -6.21 9.46 -44.49
N CYS A 708 -5.13 8.74 -44.74
CA CYS A 708 -4.68 8.38 -46.10
C CYS A 708 -4.99 6.91 -46.43
N TYR A 709 -5.51 6.65 -47.62
CA TYR A 709 -5.94 5.33 -48.09
C TYR A 709 -5.03 4.78 -49.16
N GLU A 710 -5.08 3.48 -49.37
CA GLU A 710 -4.26 2.73 -50.36
C GLU A 710 -4.43 3.18 -51.81
N ASP A 711 -5.59 3.75 -52.14
CA ASP A 711 -5.92 4.27 -53.47
C ASP A 711 -5.41 5.72 -53.71
N GLY A 712 -4.68 6.27 -52.75
CA GLY A 712 -4.18 7.67 -52.84
C GLY A 712 -5.22 8.71 -52.42
N HIS A 713 -6.45 8.29 -52.10
CA HIS A 713 -7.44 9.20 -51.53
C HIS A 713 -7.11 9.57 -50.07
N SER A 714 -7.52 10.72 -49.62
CA SER A 714 -7.38 11.13 -48.21
C SER A 714 -8.60 11.87 -47.73
N GLN A 715 -8.87 11.77 -46.44
CA GLN A 715 -9.88 12.53 -45.73
C GLN A 715 -9.20 13.42 -44.70
N LEU A 716 -9.35 14.74 -44.86
CA LEU A 716 -8.80 15.75 -43.95
C LEU A 716 -9.86 16.23 -42.99
N PHE A 717 -9.54 16.24 -41.69
CA PHE A 717 -10.29 16.88 -40.63
C PHE A 717 -9.46 18.03 -40.07
N GLY A 718 -10.00 19.24 -40.05
CA GLY A 718 -9.28 20.47 -39.74
C GLY A 718 -8.56 21.06 -40.94
N LYS A 719 -7.37 21.59 -40.75
CA LYS A 719 -6.58 22.25 -41.81
C LYS A 719 -5.15 21.74 -41.85
N ARG A 720 -4.50 21.88 -43.02
CA ARG A 720 -3.07 21.59 -43.21
C ARG A 720 -2.25 22.77 -42.71
N GLY A 721 -2.24 23.01 -41.35
CA GLY A 721 -1.47 24.05 -40.72
C GLY A 721 -0.13 23.56 -40.14
N GLY A 722 0.59 24.44 -39.45
CA GLY A 722 1.83 24.10 -38.75
C GLY A 722 2.98 23.71 -39.67
N LYS A 723 3.65 22.60 -39.37
CA LYS A 723 4.77 22.06 -40.12
C LYS A 723 4.37 21.69 -41.55
N PRO A 724 5.04 22.22 -42.61
CA PRO A 724 4.75 21.85 -43.98
C PRO A 724 4.83 20.33 -44.20
N GLY A 725 3.78 19.74 -44.79
CA GLY A 725 3.69 18.30 -45.03
C GLY A 725 3.19 17.45 -43.86
N GLY A 726 3.09 18.01 -42.65
CA GLY A 726 2.67 17.29 -41.45
C GLY A 726 3.65 16.19 -41.02
N ASP A 727 3.29 15.49 -39.96
CA ASP A 727 4.01 14.29 -39.50
C ASP A 727 3.16 13.03 -39.80
N GLU A 728 3.73 12.04 -40.47
CA GLU A 728 3.02 10.87 -40.92
C GLU A 728 3.27 9.66 -40.01
N PHE A 729 2.20 8.97 -39.64
CA PHE A 729 2.23 7.69 -38.96
C PHE A 729 1.68 6.60 -39.87
N VAL A 730 2.57 5.71 -40.36
CA VAL A 730 2.23 4.63 -41.29
C VAL A 730 1.78 3.41 -40.50
N LEU A 731 0.63 2.82 -40.91
CA LEU A 731 0.09 1.58 -40.37
C LEU A 731 0.74 0.36 -41.03
N ASP A 732 1.03 -0.69 -40.26
CA ASP A 732 1.49 -1.97 -40.79
C ASP A 732 0.29 -2.79 -41.29
N THR A 733 -0.20 -2.44 -42.46
CA THR A 733 -1.36 -3.07 -43.08
C THR A 733 -1.13 -4.55 -43.40
N ARG A 734 0.14 -4.98 -43.56
CA ARG A 734 0.48 -6.42 -43.79
C ARG A 734 0.18 -7.27 -42.57
N ARG A 735 0.24 -6.70 -41.38
CA ARG A 735 -0.12 -7.34 -40.14
C ARG A 735 -1.57 -7.09 -39.71
N GLY A 736 -2.36 -6.45 -40.56
CA GLY A 736 -3.74 -6.08 -40.27
C GLY A 736 -3.84 -5.04 -39.17
N GLU A 737 -2.83 -4.15 -39.04
CA GLU A 737 -2.84 -3.12 -38.04
C GLU A 737 -3.93 -2.08 -38.31
N THR A 738 -4.70 -1.76 -37.28
CA THR A 738 -5.77 -0.75 -37.31
C THR A 738 -5.61 0.24 -36.17
N ILE A 739 -6.23 1.41 -36.27
CA ILE A 739 -6.27 2.38 -35.19
C ILE A 739 -7.25 1.88 -34.13
N LEU A 740 -6.82 1.80 -32.89
CA LEU A 740 -7.69 1.53 -31.72
C LEU A 740 -8.26 2.81 -31.12
N GLY A 741 -7.49 3.90 -31.15
CA GLY A 741 -7.89 5.14 -30.52
C GLY A 741 -6.77 6.18 -30.52
N PHE A 742 -7.04 7.25 -29.82
CA PHE A 742 -6.12 8.36 -29.69
C PHE A 742 -6.00 8.77 -28.22
N TYR A 743 -4.77 9.08 -27.78
CA TYR A 743 -4.57 9.90 -26.62
C TYR A 743 -4.61 11.36 -27.03
N VAL A 744 -5.41 12.17 -26.36
CA VAL A 744 -5.59 13.56 -26.70
C VAL A 744 -5.25 14.43 -25.49
N ARG A 745 -4.28 15.30 -25.66
CA ARG A 745 -3.96 16.34 -24.68
C ARG A 745 -4.76 17.60 -25.04
N ALA A 746 -5.54 18.07 -24.10
CA ALA A 746 -6.40 19.22 -24.33
C ALA A 746 -6.45 20.12 -23.11
N GLY A 747 -6.40 21.42 -23.35
CA GLY A 747 -6.65 22.49 -22.38
C GLY A 747 -7.66 23.46 -22.97
N LEU A 748 -7.23 24.68 -23.27
CA LEU A 748 -7.99 25.64 -24.11
C LEU A 748 -8.16 25.13 -25.54
N TRP A 749 -7.15 24.43 -26.05
CA TRP A 749 -7.07 23.83 -27.39
C TRP A 749 -6.86 22.32 -27.30
N VAL A 750 -6.84 21.66 -28.43
CA VAL A 750 -6.28 20.33 -28.54
C VAL A 750 -4.77 20.49 -28.73
N ASP A 751 -4.01 20.29 -27.64
CA ASP A 751 -2.58 20.58 -27.58
C ASP A 751 -1.76 19.52 -28.33
N GLY A 752 -2.13 18.26 -28.22
CA GLY A 752 -1.43 17.14 -28.87
C GLY A 752 -2.26 15.89 -28.96
N ILE A 753 -1.82 14.98 -29.84
CA ILE A 753 -2.48 13.69 -30.09
C ILE A 753 -1.42 12.58 -30.26
N GLU A 754 -1.72 11.40 -29.74
CA GLU A 754 -0.97 10.17 -30.02
C GLU A 754 -1.92 9.12 -30.58
N ILE A 755 -1.42 8.29 -31.49
CA ILE A 755 -2.17 7.24 -32.17
C ILE A 755 -1.84 5.90 -31.52
N LEU A 756 -2.89 5.14 -31.17
CA LEU A 756 -2.80 3.80 -30.63
C LEU A 756 -3.29 2.79 -31.66
N THR A 757 -2.55 1.68 -31.81
CA THR A 757 -2.90 0.67 -32.80
C THR A 757 -3.20 -0.69 -32.21
N SER A 758 -3.90 -1.54 -33.00
CA SER A 758 -4.27 -2.90 -32.62
C SER A 758 -3.08 -3.84 -32.38
N THR A 759 -1.89 -3.48 -32.91
CA THR A 759 -0.65 -4.23 -32.68
C THR A 759 0.12 -3.77 -31.45
N GLY A 760 -0.45 -2.81 -30.69
CA GLY A 760 0.19 -2.23 -29.48
C GLY A 760 1.22 -1.16 -29.78
N ARG A 761 1.35 -0.69 -31.03
CA ARG A 761 2.19 0.45 -31.37
C ARG A 761 1.53 1.75 -30.90
N ARG A 762 2.37 2.68 -30.49
CA ARG A 762 1.99 4.02 -30.09
C ARG A 762 2.87 5.02 -30.84
N SER A 763 2.27 6.07 -31.37
CA SER A 763 3.05 7.15 -31.99
C SER A 763 3.74 8.01 -30.91
N SER A 764 4.67 8.88 -31.32
CA SER A 764 5.04 10.04 -30.52
C SER A 764 3.85 11.00 -30.38
N VAL A 765 3.94 11.94 -29.44
CA VAL A 765 2.98 13.03 -29.33
C VAL A 765 3.16 13.95 -30.55
N PHE A 766 2.15 14.09 -31.38
CA PHE A 766 2.06 15.09 -32.42
C PHE A 766 1.45 16.36 -31.80
N GLY A 767 2.18 17.47 -31.80
CA GLY A 767 1.80 18.72 -31.17
C GLY A 767 2.60 19.02 -29.91
N ASN A 768 1.99 19.70 -28.94
CA ASN A 768 2.63 20.11 -27.71
C ASN A 768 2.56 18.99 -26.65
N ALA A 769 3.69 18.34 -26.40
CA ALA A 769 3.80 17.25 -25.42
C ALA A 769 3.68 17.72 -23.96
N THR A 770 3.80 19.03 -23.69
CA THR A 770 3.76 19.59 -22.33
C THR A 770 2.51 20.44 -22.07
N GLY A 771 1.69 20.70 -23.10
CA GLY A 771 0.44 21.44 -22.99
C GLY A 771 -0.73 20.56 -22.58
N GLY A 772 -1.75 21.17 -21.95
CA GLY A 772 -2.97 20.51 -21.56
C GLY A 772 -2.80 19.40 -20.51
N SER A 773 -3.92 18.90 -19.99
CA SER A 773 -3.97 17.66 -19.20
C SER A 773 -4.43 16.52 -20.11
N GLY A 774 -3.65 15.43 -20.17
CA GLY A 774 -3.99 14.21 -20.92
C GLY A 774 -4.92 13.33 -20.13
#